data_7a016b9f392a54fdac96f4d0be9ff0c6
#
_entry.id   7a016b9f392a54fdac96f4d0be9ff0c6
#
_cell.length_a   1.000
_cell.length_b   1.000
_cell.length_c   1.000
_cell.angle_alpha   90.00
_cell.angle_beta   90.00
_cell.angle_gamma   90.00
#
_symmetry.space_group_name_H-M   'P 1'
#
loop_
_entity.id
_entity.type
_entity.pdbx_description
1 polymer ?
#
loop_
_entity_poly.entity_id
_entity_poly.type
_entity_poly.pdbx_seq_one_letter_code
_entity_poly.pdbx_strand_id
1 'polypeptide(L)'
;MPAQAKNGKALLIVESPSKVKTISGYLGEDYLVDSSMGHIRDLPQPSELPENLKKGPYGKFAVNVEDGFEPYYVVNPDKKKKVTELKRKLKEVDALYLATDGDREGEAIAWHLKEVLKPKVPVYRMTFPEITREAIQRAFGELRDIDLHLVDAQETRRILDRIYGYEISPVLWRKVGRGLSAGRVQSVATRLVVERERERMAFVAANYWDLTGRFLNATSEGFDAKLVAVDGNRIATGKDFADDGTLSSSKVTHLNEEAARALAAALQSAAFSVRSVETKPYKRRPAAPFTTSTLQQEAARKLRFSSRVTMQVAQRLYENGYITYMRTDSVALSDQAVKAARRQASELYGAEFVPSAPRVYTSKSKNAQEAHEAIRPAGDTFRTPDAVRGSLSNDEFRLYELIWKRTVASQMADATGSTASVRLGAVASNGQDAEFAASGTVITFRGFLAAYEEGVDASRVAEREAKDAEKRLPNLTAGEALTAEAIEPAGHETLPPPRYTEASLVKTLDELGIGRPSTYAAVISTIMDRGYVNVRSGSLIPSWIAFSVVRLLESSFGPYVNYEFTAQMEEDLDRIARGEESRVEWLGEFYFGGGSKRGLKPIVDNLGEIDARSINSIPIADGIVLRVGKFGPYLEAEGTLDTETGELTEPIRANVPADLAPDELTEAKARELLEQGKSDGRVLGVDPVSGNQIVARDGRYGPYVTEVIEEMTEEQIQAYLDAQPTEYYKNGKPKPKKKPKPAKPRTASLFKSMDLATVTLEQALQLMSLPRVLGTDAEGVEITVQNGRFGPYLKKGTDSRSIGSEDEIFTITLEQALEIYSQPKQRGRAAAKPPLAELGVDPVSEKKIVVKDGRFGPYITDGITNITVPRAESVESLTHERAVQLLADKRAKGPVKRKTAAKKTTTAKKT
;
A
#
# COMPACT_ATOMS: atom_id res chain seq x y z
N MET A 1 -3.49 -12.57 47.26
CA MET A 1 -3.80 -11.14 47.33
C MET A 1 -2.51 -10.40 47.02
N PRO A 2 -2.43 -9.51 46.03
CA PRO A 2 -1.22 -8.75 45.79
C PRO A 2 -0.86 -7.97 47.06
N ALA A 3 0.45 -7.73 47.23
CA ALA A 3 0.93 -6.97 48.38
C ALA A 3 0.17 -5.63 48.44
N GLN A 4 -0.75 -5.50 49.38
CA GLN A 4 -1.48 -4.25 49.59
C GLN A 4 -0.45 -3.15 49.81
N ALA A 5 -0.46 -2.14 48.92
CA ALA A 5 0.19 -0.89 49.25
C ALA A 5 -0.31 -0.51 50.66
N LYS A 6 0.56 -0.50 51.64
CA LYS A 6 0.25 -0.13 53.00
C LYS A 6 -0.30 1.30 52.99
N ASN A 7 -1.61 1.45 52.97
CA ASN A 7 -2.35 2.73 53.04
C ASN A 7 -2.07 3.79 51.97
N GLY A 8 -1.58 3.40 50.77
CA GLY A 8 -1.13 4.34 49.76
C GLY A 8 -1.75 4.15 48.38
N LYS A 9 -1.77 5.23 47.60
CA LYS A 9 -2.19 5.24 46.20
C LYS A 9 -1.04 4.68 45.36
N ALA A 10 -1.42 4.01 44.27
CA ALA A 10 -0.47 3.52 43.25
C ALA A 10 -0.63 4.26 41.93
N LEU A 11 0.47 4.52 41.22
CA LEU A 11 0.45 5.04 39.85
C LEU A 11 0.63 3.90 38.86
N LEU A 12 -0.34 3.75 37.97
CA LEU A 12 -0.28 2.77 36.87
C LEU A 12 -0.13 3.53 35.55
N ILE A 13 0.97 3.28 34.82
CA ILE A 13 1.27 3.95 33.57
C ILE A 13 1.14 2.98 32.41
N VAL A 14 0.28 3.33 31.44
CA VAL A 14 0.10 2.65 30.14
C VAL A 14 0.65 3.52 29.01
N GLU A 15 0.71 3.01 27.78
CA GLU A 15 1.25 3.78 26.66
C GLU A 15 0.24 4.71 26.00
N SER A 16 -1.09 4.47 26.11
CA SER A 16 -2.09 5.26 25.39
C SER A 16 -3.20 5.83 26.28
N PRO A 17 -3.74 7.03 25.96
CA PRO A 17 -4.89 7.61 26.69
C PRO A 17 -6.17 6.78 26.59
N SER A 18 -6.37 6.03 25.51
CA SER A 18 -7.53 5.14 25.35
C SER A 18 -7.54 4.05 26.40
N LYS A 19 -6.38 3.42 26.67
CA LYS A 19 -6.22 2.42 27.72
C LYS A 19 -6.49 3.00 29.11
N VAL A 20 -6.06 4.25 29.37
CA VAL A 20 -6.34 4.92 30.65
C VAL A 20 -7.84 4.90 30.94
N LYS A 21 -8.65 5.30 29.96
CA LYS A 21 -10.11 5.35 30.13
C LYS A 21 -10.70 3.97 30.43
N THR A 22 -10.27 2.94 29.72
CA THR A 22 -10.79 1.58 29.89
C THR A 22 -10.37 0.99 31.24
N ILE A 23 -9.08 1.08 31.58
CA ILE A 23 -8.49 0.47 32.78
C ILE A 23 -8.96 1.20 34.05
N SER A 24 -9.06 2.54 34.03
CA SER A 24 -9.62 3.30 35.18
C SER A 24 -11.04 2.86 35.57
N GLY A 25 -11.83 2.40 34.58
CA GLY A 25 -13.17 1.85 34.85
C GLY A 25 -13.16 0.48 35.54
N TYR A 26 -12.03 -0.20 35.58
CA TYR A 26 -11.89 -1.51 36.22
C TYR A 26 -11.20 -1.46 37.59
N LEU A 27 -10.39 -0.42 37.81
CA LEU A 27 -9.63 -0.21 39.04
C LEU A 27 -10.35 0.80 39.97
N GLY A 28 -10.18 0.64 41.26
CA GLY A 28 -10.72 1.55 42.28
C GLY A 28 -9.92 2.85 42.42
N GLU A 29 -10.35 3.73 43.34
CA GLU A 29 -9.77 5.06 43.63
C GLU A 29 -8.33 5.02 44.15
N ASP A 30 -7.85 3.86 44.59
CA ASP A 30 -6.48 3.63 45.06
C ASP A 30 -5.43 3.65 43.92
N TYR A 31 -5.88 3.60 42.65
CA TYR A 31 -5.03 3.58 41.47
C TYR A 31 -5.19 4.85 40.66
N LEU A 32 -4.10 5.60 40.51
CA LEU A 32 -4.00 6.68 39.55
C LEU A 32 -3.54 6.08 38.21
N VAL A 33 -4.45 5.99 37.23
CA VAL A 33 -4.08 5.50 35.89
C VAL A 33 -3.72 6.68 34.99
N ASP A 34 -2.58 6.61 34.32
CA ASP A 34 -2.13 7.62 33.37
C ASP A 34 -1.38 6.99 32.19
N SER A 35 -1.08 7.77 31.16
CA SER A 35 -0.34 7.28 29.99
C SER A 35 0.95 8.04 29.73
N SER A 36 1.93 7.33 29.16
CA SER A 36 3.15 7.93 28.61
C SER A 36 2.91 8.62 27.26
N MET A 37 1.81 8.31 26.58
CA MET A 37 1.52 8.70 25.21
C MET A 37 2.58 8.15 24.22
N GLY A 38 2.99 6.88 24.38
CA GLY A 38 4.03 6.21 23.62
C GLY A 38 5.43 6.46 24.20
N HIS A 39 6.45 6.32 23.37
CA HIS A 39 7.84 6.59 23.79
C HIS A 39 8.04 8.03 24.26
N ILE A 40 8.70 8.19 25.39
CA ILE A 40 8.98 9.52 25.99
C ILE A 40 10.35 10.06 25.61
N ARG A 41 11.29 9.20 25.21
CA ARG A 41 12.63 9.57 24.71
C ARG A 41 13.00 8.73 23.50
N ASP A 42 13.87 9.29 22.66
CA ASP A 42 14.43 8.63 21.47
C ASP A 42 15.84 9.17 21.17
N LEU A 43 16.52 8.57 20.18
CA LEU A 43 17.76 9.09 19.61
C LEU A 43 17.46 10.41 18.88
N PRO A 44 18.15 11.52 19.21
CA PRO A 44 17.98 12.79 18.50
C PRO A 44 18.52 12.68 17.06
N GLN A 45 18.17 13.65 16.23
CA GLN A 45 18.89 13.84 14.97
C GLN A 45 20.33 14.30 15.28
N PRO A 46 21.34 13.94 14.46
CA PRO A 46 22.72 14.40 14.67
C PRO A 46 22.85 15.92 14.76
N SER A 47 22.01 16.66 14.03
CA SER A 47 21.93 18.13 14.07
C SER A 47 21.44 18.69 15.41
N GLU A 48 20.69 17.89 16.18
CA GLU A 48 20.09 18.27 17.47
C GLU A 48 20.98 17.91 18.68
N LEU A 49 22.09 17.20 18.42
CA LEU A 49 23.06 16.88 19.46
C LEU A 49 23.66 18.15 20.07
N PRO A 50 24.04 18.14 21.35
CA PRO A 50 24.90 19.19 21.96
C PRO A 50 26.18 19.37 21.17
N GLU A 51 26.69 20.61 21.09
CA GLU A 51 27.88 20.94 20.27
C GLU A 51 29.13 20.12 20.63
N ASN A 52 29.30 19.79 21.90
CA ASN A 52 30.39 18.94 22.38
C ASN A 52 30.28 17.48 21.90
N LEU A 53 29.09 16.98 21.56
CA LEU A 53 28.88 15.62 21.09
C LEU A 53 28.85 15.53 19.56
N LYS A 54 28.62 16.63 18.87
CA LYS A 54 28.55 16.66 17.38
C LYS A 54 29.88 16.28 16.73
N LYS A 55 31.00 16.62 17.34
CA LYS A 55 32.37 16.33 16.85
C LYS A 55 32.99 15.05 17.43
N GLY A 56 32.28 14.38 18.34
CA GLY A 56 32.68 13.16 18.99
C GLY A 56 32.07 11.89 18.38
N PRO A 57 32.25 10.73 19.03
CA PRO A 57 31.80 9.44 18.55
C PRO A 57 30.27 9.33 18.36
N TYR A 58 29.49 10.18 19.04
CA TYR A 58 28.04 10.28 18.85
C TYR A 58 27.60 11.06 17.60
N GLY A 59 28.50 11.84 16.99
CA GLY A 59 28.15 12.88 16.01
C GLY A 59 27.40 12.39 14.77
N LYS A 60 27.69 11.17 14.32
CA LYS A 60 27.08 10.60 13.11
C LYS A 60 25.70 9.97 13.34
N PHE A 61 25.52 9.27 14.46
CA PHE A 61 24.33 8.43 14.67
C PHE A 61 23.55 8.76 15.94
N ALA A 62 24.05 9.63 16.82
CA ALA A 62 23.65 9.74 18.22
C ALA A 62 23.85 8.42 19.00
N VAL A 63 24.80 7.61 18.54
CA VAL A 63 25.22 6.32 19.13
C VAL A 63 26.72 6.27 19.09
N ASN A 64 27.38 5.92 20.22
CA ASN A 64 28.81 5.71 20.28
C ASN A 64 29.17 4.31 19.78
N VAL A 65 29.46 4.20 18.49
CA VAL A 65 29.80 2.91 17.87
C VAL A 65 31.16 2.37 18.27
N GLU A 66 32.05 3.22 18.82
CA GLU A 66 33.41 2.86 19.25
C GLU A 66 33.45 2.29 20.67
N ASP A 67 32.39 2.52 21.46
CA ASP A 67 32.31 2.07 22.85
C ASP A 67 30.88 1.50 23.12
N GLY A 68 30.73 0.20 22.96
CA GLY A 68 29.54 -0.57 23.34
C GLY A 68 28.23 -0.20 22.60
N PHE A 69 28.31 0.58 21.53
CA PHE A 69 27.12 1.11 20.82
C PHE A 69 26.15 1.85 21.76
N GLU A 70 26.72 2.62 22.69
CA GLU A 70 25.96 3.37 23.69
C GLU A 70 25.08 4.44 23.01
N PRO A 71 23.74 4.40 23.17
CA PRO A 71 22.83 5.39 22.58
C PRO A 71 22.73 6.66 23.42
N TYR A 72 22.73 7.81 22.79
CA TYR A 72 22.46 9.09 23.44
C TYR A 72 20.96 9.40 23.33
N TYR A 73 20.20 9.13 24.39
CA TYR A 73 18.79 9.39 24.43
C TYR A 73 18.43 10.79 24.93
N VAL A 74 17.45 11.42 24.30
CA VAL A 74 16.86 12.68 24.73
C VAL A 74 15.34 12.53 24.91
N VAL A 75 14.80 13.24 25.92
CA VAL A 75 13.34 13.34 26.06
C VAL A 75 12.78 14.17 24.93
N ASN A 76 11.83 13.61 24.19
CA ASN A 76 11.17 14.28 23.07
C ASN A 76 10.57 15.61 23.52
N PRO A 77 10.74 16.71 22.79
CA PRO A 77 10.27 18.03 23.16
C PRO A 77 8.77 18.09 23.50
N ASP A 78 7.96 17.38 22.72
CA ASP A 78 6.51 17.26 22.92
C ASP A 78 6.11 16.45 24.16
N LYS A 79 6.99 15.61 24.68
CA LYS A 79 6.78 14.76 25.86
C LYS A 79 7.23 15.41 27.18
N LYS A 80 8.00 16.52 27.16
CA LYS A 80 8.53 17.16 28.36
C LYS A 80 7.45 17.52 29.37
N LYS A 81 6.31 18.04 28.91
CA LYS A 81 5.15 18.37 29.76
C LYS A 81 4.59 17.12 30.42
N LYS A 82 4.43 16.02 29.64
CA LYS A 82 3.91 14.75 30.14
C LYS A 82 4.85 14.13 31.21
N VAL A 83 6.12 14.12 30.94
CA VAL A 83 7.14 13.65 31.90
C VAL A 83 7.07 14.45 33.21
N THR A 84 6.92 15.79 33.16
CA THR A 84 6.77 16.63 34.33
C THR A 84 5.51 16.29 35.12
N GLU A 85 4.40 16.05 34.44
CA GLU A 85 3.13 15.62 35.04
C GLU A 85 3.28 14.27 35.76
N LEU A 86 3.87 13.28 35.08
CA LEU A 86 4.10 11.94 35.65
C LEU A 86 5.01 12.01 36.88
N LYS A 87 6.08 12.83 36.84
CA LYS A 87 6.98 13.07 37.99
C LYS A 87 6.24 13.68 39.19
N ARG A 88 5.27 14.56 38.94
CA ARG A 88 4.44 15.12 40.00
C ARG A 88 3.56 14.04 40.62
N LYS A 89 2.83 13.28 39.81
CA LYS A 89 1.95 12.19 40.29
C LYS A 89 2.72 11.10 41.03
N LEU A 90 3.95 10.81 40.60
CA LEU A 90 4.81 9.82 41.25
C LEU A 90 5.19 10.19 42.69
N LYS A 91 5.19 11.48 43.06
CA LYS A 91 5.47 11.93 44.42
C LYS A 91 4.29 11.72 45.40
N GLU A 92 3.09 11.44 44.86
CA GLU A 92 1.84 11.31 45.56
C GLU A 92 1.43 9.85 45.79
N VAL A 93 2.32 8.89 45.42
CA VAL A 93 2.01 7.45 45.44
C VAL A 93 3.12 6.64 46.11
N ASP A 94 2.79 5.40 46.53
CA ASP A 94 3.69 4.48 47.22
C ASP A 94 4.18 3.34 46.35
N ALA A 95 3.65 3.18 45.14
CA ALA A 95 4.08 2.19 44.17
C ALA A 95 3.86 2.68 42.73
N LEU A 96 4.70 2.20 41.79
CA LEU A 96 4.60 2.45 40.38
C LEU A 96 4.42 1.11 39.64
N TYR A 97 3.35 1.02 38.86
CA TYR A 97 3.08 -0.09 37.96
C TYR A 97 3.29 0.37 36.51
N LEU A 98 4.19 -0.29 35.78
CA LEU A 98 4.44 -0.06 34.38
C LEU A 98 3.66 -1.11 33.58
N ALA A 99 2.49 -0.71 33.07
CA ALA A 99 1.49 -1.58 32.46
C ALA A 99 1.39 -1.35 30.93
N THR A 100 2.53 -1.16 30.28
CA THR A 100 2.66 -1.09 28.83
C THR A 100 2.52 -2.47 28.20
N ASP A 101 2.32 -2.56 26.87
CA ASP A 101 2.12 -3.83 26.15
C ASP A 101 3.22 -4.86 26.45
N GLY A 102 2.90 -6.12 26.25
CA GLY A 102 3.78 -7.25 26.56
C GLY A 102 4.85 -7.51 25.50
N ASP A 103 4.95 -6.68 24.44
CA ASP A 103 5.97 -6.80 23.42
C ASP A 103 7.26 -6.04 23.79
N ARG A 104 8.34 -6.24 23.01
CA ARG A 104 9.63 -5.57 23.27
C ARG A 104 9.54 -4.05 23.17
N GLU A 105 8.59 -3.50 22.40
CA GLU A 105 8.31 -2.06 22.33
C GLU A 105 7.75 -1.54 23.66
N GLY A 106 6.75 -2.23 24.22
CA GLY A 106 6.17 -1.90 25.51
C GLY A 106 7.16 -2.07 26.65
N GLU A 107 8.05 -3.08 26.58
CA GLU A 107 9.13 -3.27 27.55
C GLU A 107 10.15 -2.12 27.54
N ALA A 108 10.53 -1.66 26.34
CA ALA A 108 11.41 -0.50 26.18
C ALA A 108 10.75 0.79 26.68
N ILE A 109 9.45 0.99 26.44
CA ILE A 109 8.71 2.14 26.99
C ILE A 109 8.74 2.10 28.52
N ALA A 110 8.49 0.95 29.12
CA ALA A 110 8.55 0.77 30.58
C ALA A 110 9.94 1.12 31.13
N TRP A 111 10.99 0.62 30.50
CA TRP A 111 12.38 0.93 30.86
C TRP A 111 12.70 2.41 30.70
N HIS A 112 12.35 3.04 29.61
CA HIS A 112 12.55 4.48 29.40
C HIS A 112 11.81 5.32 30.44
N LEU A 113 10.58 4.91 30.86
CA LEU A 113 9.85 5.57 31.93
C LEU A 113 10.61 5.47 33.25
N LYS A 114 11.08 4.28 33.64
CA LYS A 114 11.85 4.06 34.87
C LYS A 114 13.11 4.94 34.89
N GLU A 115 13.87 4.98 33.79
CA GLU A 115 15.10 5.76 33.66
C GLU A 115 14.86 7.28 33.76
N VAL A 116 13.78 7.80 33.15
CA VAL A 116 13.49 9.24 33.12
C VAL A 116 12.81 9.71 34.40
N LEU A 117 11.90 8.91 34.96
CA LEU A 117 11.15 9.28 36.16
C LEU A 117 11.98 9.12 37.44
N LYS A 118 12.93 8.16 37.46
CA LYS A 118 13.81 7.83 38.62
C LYS A 118 12.99 7.64 39.89
N PRO A 119 12.06 6.67 39.92
CA PRO A 119 11.14 6.45 41.05
C PRO A 119 11.92 6.11 42.32
N LYS A 120 11.45 6.61 43.44
CA LYS A 120 11.93 6.25 44.79
C LYS A 120 11.00 5.23 45.48
N VAL A 121 9.93 4.85 44.80
CA VAL A 121 8.94 3.86 45.25
C VAL A 121 9.20 2.52 44.52
N PRO A 122 8.71 1.38 45.06
CA PRO A 122 8.73 0.11 44.35
C PRO A 122 8.16 0.21 42.95
N VAL A 123 8.80 -0.44 41.97
CA VAL A 123 8.39 -0.47 40.56
C VAL A 123 8.07 -1.90 40.18
N TYR A 124 6.94 -2.09 39.58
CA TYR A 124 6.46 -3.39 39.12
C TYR A 124 6.13 -3.33 37.63
N ARG A 125 6.54 -4.33 36.88
CA ARG A 125 6.12 -4.55 35.49
C ARG A 125 4.89 -5.43 35.47
N MET A 126 3.85 -5.01 34.76
CA MET A 126 2.57 -5.66 34.63
C MET A 126 2.21 -5.79 33.16
N THR A 127 1.85 -6.99 32.71
CA THR A 127 1.44 -7.27 31.32
C THR A 127 0.13 -8.04 31.32
N PHE A 128 -0.68 -7.82 30.30
CA PHE A 128 -1.94 -8.54 30.09
C PHE A 128 -2.21 -8.69 28.58
N PRO A 129 -2.72 -9.84 28.14
CA PRO A 129 -2.96 -10.10 26.72
C PRO A 129 -4.22 -9.40 26.19
N GLU A 130 -5.10 -8.95 27.06
CA GLU A 130 -6.36 -8.27 26.76
C GLU A 130 -6.74 -7.27 27.86
N ILE A 131 -7.53 -6.26 27.51
CA ILE A 131 -7.95 -5.24 28.46
C ILE A 131 -9.37 -5.56 28.96
N THR A 132 -9.45 -6.57 29.82
CA THR A 132 -10.66 -6.98 30.55
C THR A 132 -10.42 -6.88 32.05
N ARG A 133 -11.49 -6.81 32.84
CA ARG A 133 -11.39 -6.75 34.32
C ARG A 133 -10.65 -7.99 34.85
N GLU A 134 -11.01 -9.14 34.33
CA GLU A 134 -10.47 -10.43 34.74
C GLU A 134 -8.97 -10.56 34.40
N ALA A 135 -8.57 -10.15 33.19
CA ALA A 135 -7.16 -10.18 32.77
C ALA A 135 -6.30 -9.22 33.61
N ILE A 136 -6.79 -8.02 33.91
CA ILE A 136 -6.10 -7.05 34.76
C ILE A 136 -5.96 -7.58 36.18
N GLN A 137 -7.00 -8.21 36.74
CA GLN A 137 -6.95 -8.81 38.09
C GLN A 137 -5.94 -9.97 38.14
N ARG A 138 -5.86 -10.82 37.10
CA ARG A 138 -4.84 -11.88 37.02
C ARG A 138 -3.44 -11.29 36.97
N ALA A 139 -3.22 -10.24 36.17
CA ALA A 139 -1.93 -9.58 36.02
C ALA A 139 -1.34 -8.99 37.31
N PHE A 140 -2.17 -8.60 38.29
CA PHE A 140 -1.70 -8.22 39.61
C PHE A 140 -1.09 -9.40 40.40
N GLY A 141 -1.42 -10.63 40.06
CA GLY A 141 -0.81 -11.83 40.65
C GLY A 141 0.49 -12.26 39.95
N GLU A 142 0.82 -11.68 38.80
CA GLU A 142 1.93 -12.06 37.92
C GLU A 142 2.92 -10.91 37.71
N LEU A 143 3.11 -10.08 38.73
CA LEU A 143 4.04 -8.94 38.68
C LEU A 143 5.48 -9.43 38.57
N ARG A 144 6.28 -8.70 37.78
CA ARG A 144 7.69 -9.00 37.54
C ARG A 144 8.56 -7.74 37.45
N ASP A 145 9.83 -7.91 37.31
CA ASP A 145 10.75 -6.85 36.92
C ASP A 145 10.70 -6.60 35.41
N ILE A 146 11.30 -5.48 34.96
CA ILE A 146 11.53 -5.21 33.53
C ILE A 146 12.49 -6.26 32.99
N ASP A 147 12.14 -6.87 31.86
CA ASP A 147 12.99 -7.81 31.13
C ASP A 147 14.00 -7.03 30.29
N LEU A 148 15.25 -7.02 30.73
CA LEU A 148 16.32 -6.29 30.06
C LEU A 148 16.71 -6.91 28.71
N HIS A 149 16.49 -8.20 28.48
CA HIS A 149 16.77 -8.82 27.19
C HIS A 149 15.80 -8.32 26.10
N LEU A 150 14.52 -8.15 26.45
CA LEU A 150 13.55 -7.52 25.56
C LEU A 150 13.89 -6.06 25.28
N VAL A 151 14.38 -5.33 26.29
CA VAL A 151 14.88 -3.95 26.11
C VAL A 151 16.08 -3.94 25.18
N ASP A 152 17.07 -4.82 25.39
CA ASP A 152 18.25 -4.93 24.54
C ASP A 152 17.91 -5.23 23.09
N ALA A 153 16.93 -6.10 22.85
CA ALA A 153 16.48 -6.42 21.49
C ALA A 153 15.83 -5.22 20.80
N GLN A 154 15.00 -4.45 21.51
CA GLN A 154 14.38 -3.23 20.97
C GLN A 154 15.45 -2.15 20.73
N GLU A 155 16.37 -1.95 21.67
CA GLU A 155 17.48 -1.00 21.55
C GLU A 155 18.41 -1.38 20.39
N THR A 156 18.75 -2.66 20.25
CA THR A 156 19.53 -3.18 19.11
C THR A 156 18.84 -2.86 17.79
N ARG A 157 17.54 -3.14 17.69
CA ARG A 157 16.75 -2.78 16.49
C ARG A 157 16.83 -1.29 16.21
N ARG A 158 16.63 -0.45 17.23
CA ARG A 158 16.64 1.01 17.07
C ARG A 158 17.97 1.55 16.59
N ILE A 159 19.08 1.03 17.15
CA ILE A 159 20.46 1.36 16.78
C ILE A 159 20.76 0.86 15.36
N LEU A 160 20.42 -0.38 15.08
CA LEU A 160 20.59 -1.01 13.76
C LEU A 160 19.89 -0.22 12.65
N ASP A 161 18.62 0.12 12.83
CA ASP A 161 17.85 0.88 11.84
C ASP A 161 18.44 2.31 11.67
N ARG A 162 18.98 2.91 12.73
CA ARG A 162 19.69 4.18 12.66
C ARG A 162 20.99 4.07 11.84
N ILE A 163 21.84 3.11 12.14
CA ILE A 163 23.11 2.91 11.45
C ILE A 163 22.88 2.58 9.98
N TYR A 164 22.02 1.61 9.70
CA TYR A 164 21.66 1.18 8.34
C TYR A 164 21.15 2.36 7.50
N GLY A 165 20.18 3.08 8.04
CA GLY A 165 19.57 4.21 7.33
C GLY A 165 20.54 5.36 7.07
N TYR A 166 21.41 5.68 8.02
CA TYR A 166 22.34 6.81 7.94
C TYR A 166 23.60 6.50 7.14
N GLU A 167 23.97 5.23 7.00
CA GLU A 167 25.06 4.82 6.11
C GLU A 167 24.62 4.76 4.66
N ILE A 168 23.46 4.17 4.39
CA ILE A 168 23.05 3.84 3.01
C ILE A 168 22.25 4.97 2.35
N SER A 169 21.32 5.63 3.07
CA SER A 169 20.49 6.68 2.47
C SER A 169 21.26 7.84 1.84
N PRO A 170 22.40 8.33 2.41
CA PRO A 170 23.21 9.35 1.75
C PRO A 170 23.80 8.92 0.40
N VAL A 171 24.04 7.63 0.21
CA VAL A 171 24.50 7.09 -1.09
C VAL A 171 23.38 7.18 -2.12
N LEU A 172 22.14 6.82 -1.73
CA LEU A 172 20.95 7.00 -2.57
C LEU A 172 20.76 8.47 -2.95
N TRP A 173 20.95 9.41 -2.02
CA TRP A 173 20.77 10.84 -2.31
C TRP A 173 21.77 11.38 -3.34
N ARG A 174 22.99 10.87 -3.30
CA ARG A 174 24.06 11.28 -4.21
C ARG A 174 23.93 10.67 -5.60
N LYS A 175 23.41 9.43 -5.69
CA LYS A 175 23.50 8.63 -6.91
C LYS A 175 22.14 8.41 -7.61
N VAL A 176 21.04 8.49 -6.87
CA VAL A 176 19.68 8.32 -7.42
C VAL A 176 18.85 9.61 -7.26
N GLY A 177 18.57 10.03 -6.03
CA GLY A 177 17.75 11.23 -5.82
C GLY A 177 17.58 11.61 -4.35
N ARG A 178 17.37 12.91 -4.08
CA ARG A 178 17.17 13.43 -2.73
C ARG A 178 15.85 12.96 -2.14
N GLY A 179 15.81 12.75 -0.82
CA GLY A 179 14.61 12.36 -0.08
C GLY A 179 14.30 10.86 -0.09
N LEU A 180 15.09 10.07 -0.81
CA LEU A 180 15.02 8.61 -0.78
C LEU A 180 15.55 8.08 0.55
N SER A 181 15.14 6.89 0.95
CA SER A 181 15.68 6.23 2.15
C SER A 181 15.87 4.74 1.91
N ALA A 182 16.91 4.21 2.50
CA ALA A 182 17.11 2.79 2.69
C ALA A 182 16.70 2.41 4.12
N GLY A 183 16.13 1.24 4.26
CA GLY A 183 15.80 0.64 5.55
C GLY A 183 15.81 -0.87 5.38
N ARG A 184 16.22 -1.55 6.40
CA ARG A 184 16.52 -2.97 6.43
C ARG A 184 15.40 -3.84 5.80
N VAL A 185 14.16 -3.69 6.26
CA VAL A 185 13.01 -4.42 5.75
C VAL A 185 12.37 -3.73 4.53
N GLN A 186 12.30 -2.39 4.54
CA GLN A 186 11.67 -1.65 3.42
C GLN A 186 12.41 -1.84 2.10
N SER A 187 13.75 -1.90 2.12
CA SER A 187 14.55 -2.10 0.91
C SER A 187 14.29 -3.48 0.28
N VAL A 188 14.19 -4.50 1.13
CA VAL A 188 13.87 -5.87 0.72
C VAL A 188 12.42 -5.99 0.22
N ALA A 189 11.46 -5.35 0.89
CA ALA A 189 10.08 -5.31 0.40
C ALA A 189 9.97 -4.61 -0.96
N THR A 190 10.72 -3.51 -1.17
CA THR A 190 10.80 -2.84 -2.48
C THR A 190 11.41 -3.75 -3.53
N ARG A 191 12.47 -4.49 -3.18
CA ARG A 191 13.13 -5.46 -4.06
C ARG A 191 12.17 -6.56 -4.52
N LEU A 192 11.37 -7.15 -3.62
CA LEU A 192 10.35 -8.16 -3.98
C LEU A 192 9.38 -7.64 -5.06
N VAL A 193 8.90 -6.41 -4.89
CA VAL A 193 7.97 -5.80 -5.85
C VAL A 193 8.66 -5.51 -7.20
N VAL A 194 9.91 -5.04 -7.17
CA VAL A 194 10.70 -4.78 -8.40
C VAL A 194 11.05 -6.08 -9.13
N GLU A 195 11.46 -7.14 -8.40
CA GLU A 195 11.75 -8.44 -9.00
C GLU A 195 10.52 -9.02 -9.68
N ARG A 196 9.35 -8.96 -9.05
CA ARG A 196 8.08 -9.38 -9.66
C ARG A 196 7.78 -8.60 -10.94
N GLU A 197 8.06 -7.33 -10.98
CA GLU A 197 7.86 -6.52 -12.19
C GLU A 197 8.89 -6.85 -13.28
N ARG A 198 10.15 -7.16 -12.91
CA ARG A 198 11.16 -7.66 -13.84
C ARG A 198 10.74 -9.00 -14.49
N GLU A 199 10.18 -9.92 -13.68
CA GLU A 199 9.59 -11.18 -14.17
C GLU A 199 8.49 -10.88 -15.20
N ARG A 200 7.60 -9.94 -14.91
CA ARG A 200 6.52 -9.54 -15.82
C ARG A 200 7.01 -8.88 -17.10
N MET A 201 8.01 -8.02 -17.01
CA MET A 201 8.63 -7.36 -18.18
C MET A 201 9.36 -8.36 -19.10
N ALA A 202 9.89 -9.43 -18.53
CA ALA A 202 10.59 -10.49 -19.27
C ALA A 202 9.62 -11.58 -19.79
N PHE A 203 8.38 -11.59 -19.32
CA PHE A 203 7.42 -12.63 -19.65
C PHE A 203 7.00 -12.57 -21.13
N VAL A 204 7.00 -13.73 -21.77
CA VAL A 204 6.52 -13.92 -23.15
C VAL A 204 5.29 -14.82 -23.11
N ALA A 205 4.16 -14.29 -23.57
CA ALA A 205 2.91 -15.03 -23.60
C ALA A 205 2.95 -16.18 -24.64
N ALA A 206 2.43 -17.33 -24.23
CA ALA A 206 2.23 -18.48 -25.12
C ALA A 206 0.74 -18.71 -25.35
N ASN A 207 0.37 -19.03 -26.58
CA ASN A 207 -0.97 -19.39 -26.97
C ASN A 207 -1.14 -20.91 -26.94
N TYR A 208 -2.23 -21.38 -26.40
CA TYR A 208 -2.61 -22.80 -26.41
C TYR A 208 -4.12 -22.94 -26.47
N TRP A 209 -4.58 -24.13 -26.90
CA TRP A 209 -6.00 -24.39 -27.09
C TRP A 209 -6.41 -25.64 -26.31
N ASP A 210 -7.69 -25.67 -25.88
CA ASP A 210 -8.34 -26.86 -25.36
C ASP A 210 -9.71 -27.05 -26.00
N LEU A 211 -10.42 -28.11 -25.62
CA LEU A 211 -11.81 -28.34 -26.01
C LEU A 211 -12.67 -28.42 -24.74
N THR A 212 -13.82 -27.77 -24.78
CA THR A 212 -14.89 -27.96 -23.80
C THR A 212 -16.06 -28.64 -24.48
N GLY A 213 -16.51 -29.74 -23.91
CA GLY A 213 -17.67 -30.48 -24.41
C GLY A 213 -18.86 -30.38 -23.45
N ARG A 214 -20.04 -30.21 -24.03
CA ARG A 214 -21.33 -30.34 -23.33
C ARG A 214 -21.90 -31.71 -23.63
N PHE A 215 -22.17 -32.51 -22.60
CA PHE A 215 -22.58 -33.89 -22.66
C PHE A 215 -23.89 -34.11 -21.95
N LEU A 216 -24.75 -35.00 -22.54
CA LEU A 216 -25.99 -35.49 -21.93
C LEU A 216 -25.82 -36.97 -21.57
N ASN A 217 -26.29 -37.35 -20.40
CA ASN A 217 -26.39 -38.75 -20.00
C ASN A 217 -27.65 -39.42 -20.56
N ALA A 218 -27.89 -40.69 -20.28
CA ALA A 218 -29.07 -41.44 -20.73
C ALA A 218 -30.41 -40.87 -20.24
N THR A 219 -30.41 -40.06 -19.19
CA THR A 219 -31.57 -39.34 -18.65
C THR A 219 -31.69 -37.89 -19.14
N SER A 220 -30.89 -37.50 -20.14
CA SER A 220 -30.82 -36.10 -20.71
C SER A 220 -30.39 -35.05 -19.68
N GLU A 221 -29.67 -35.44 -18.62
CA GLU A 221 -29.05 -34.49 -17.72
C GLU A 221 -27.69 -34.04 -18.28
N GLY A 222 -27.47 -32.71 -18.38
CA GLY A 222 -26.33 -32.14 -19.03
C GLY A 222 -25.18 -31.80 -18.05
N PHE A 223 -23.96 -31.98 -18.50
CA PHE A 223 -22.76 -31.53 -17.78
C PHE A 223 -21.66 -31.15 -18.76
N ASP A 224 -20.69 -30.32 -18.28
CA ASP A 224 -19.55 -29.87 -19.06
C ASP A 224 -18.32 -30.66 -18.67
N ALA A 225 -17.53 -31.08 -19.65
CA ALA A 225 -16.24 -31.70 -19.47
C ALA A 225 -15.17 -31.05 -20.35
N LYS A 226 -13.92 -31.04 -19.91
CA LYS A 226 -12.77 -30.48 -20.62
C LYS A 226 -11.90 -31.59 -21.17
N LEU A 227 -11.38 -31.42 -22.39
CA LEU A 227 -10.37 -32.29 -22.95
C LEU A 227 -9.13 -32.28 -22.06
N VAL A 228 -8.60 -33.46 -21.75
CA VAL A 228 -7.43 -33.62 -20.87
C VAL A 228 -6.31 -34.43 -21.51
N ALA A 229 -6.63 -35.29 -22.48
CA ALA A 229 -5.65 -36.06 -23.21
C ALA A 229 -6.08 -36.39 -24.63
N VAL A 230 -5.12 -36.56 -25.54
CA VAL A 230 -5.28 -37.05 -26.89
C VAL A 230 -4.25 -38.19 -27.10
N ASP A 231 -4.70 -39.35 -27.59
CA ASP A 231 -3.88 -40.56 -27.79
C ASP A 231 -3.09 -40.95 -26.53
N GLY A 232 -3.70 -40.79 -25.35
CA GLY A 232 -3.11 -41.05 -24.05
C GLY A 232 -2.10 -40.02 -23.54
N ASN A 233 -1.76 -39.02 -24.37
CA ASN A 233 -0.90 -37.92 -23.96
C ASN A 233 -1.72 -36.75 -23.41
N ARG A 234 -1.37 -36.25 -22.23
CA ARG A 234 -2.03 -35.09 -21.62
C ARG A 234 -1.87 -33.85 -22.50
N ILE A 235 -2.91 -33.06 -22.68
CA ILE A 235 -2.81 -31.77 -23.38
C ILE A 235 -2.09 -30.73 -22.50
N ALA A 236 -1.38 -29.82 -23.16
CA ALA A 236 -0.72 -28.71 -22.51
C ALA A 236 -1.75 -27.75 -21.93
N THR A 237 -1.43 -27.21 -20.77
CA THR A 237 -2.17 -26.13 -20.09
C THR A 237 -1.22 -24.96 -19.85
N GLY A 238 -1.68 -23.81 -19.43
CA GLY A 238 -0.81 -22.66 -19.14
C GLY A 238 0.36 -22.93 -18.19
N LYS A 239 0.27 -23.98 -17.36
CA LYS A 239 1.36 -24.39 -16.44
C LYS A 239 2.50 -25.16 -17.10
N ASP A 240 2.31 -25.58 -18.34
CA ASP A 240 3.29 -26.36 -19.08
C ASP A 240 4.22 -25.47 -19.93
N PHE A 241 4.01 -24.16 -19.89
CA PHE A 241 4.86 -23.18 -20.57
C PHE A 241 5.78 -22.48 -19.55
N ALA A 242 7.00 -22.23 -19.96
CA ALA A 242 7.95 -21.40 -19.24
C ALA A 242 7.66 -19.90 -19.46
N ASP A 243 8.31 -19.05 -18.65
CA ASP A 243 8.11 -17.59 -18.72
C ASP A 243 8.58 -16.98 -20.07
N ASP A 244 9.40 -17.70 -20.85
CA ASP A 244 9.82 -17.33 -22.20
C ASP A 244 8.85 -17.77 -23.30
N GLY A 245 7.70 -18.34 -22.93
CA GLY A 245 6.66 -18.82 -23.83
C GLY A 245 6.94 -20.19 -24.44
N THR A 246 8.05 -20.84 -24.09
CA THR A 246 8.39 -22.18 -24.60
C THR A 246 7.70 -23.28 -23.79
N LEU A 247 7.43 -24.41 -24.44
CA LEU A 247 6.85 -25.57 -23.79
C LEU A 247 7.90 -26.24 -22.89
N SER A 248 7.61 -26.36 -21.58
CA SER A 248 8.54 -26.90 -20.58
C SER A 248 8.70 -28.42 -20.62
N SER A 249 7.83 -29.14 -21.32
CA SER A 249 7.83 -30.60 -21.38
C SER A 249 7.39 -31.15 -22.73
N SER A 250 8.16 -32.06 -23.27
CA SER A 250 7.81 -32.82 -24.49
C SER A 250 6.79 -33.93 -24.26
N LYS A 251 6.37 -34.17 -23.00
CA LYS A 251 5.42 -35.24 -22.63
C LYS A 251 3.95 -34.79 -22.68
N VAL A 252 3.70 -33.59 -23.15
CA VAL A 252 2.35 -33.05 -23.29
C VAL A 252 2.09 -32.71 -24.76
N THR A 253 0.83 -32.85 -25.18
CA THR A 253 0.40 -32.46 -26.52
C THR A 253 0.01 -31.00 -26.53
N HIS A 254 0.70 -30.17 -27.25
CA HIS A 254 0.35 -28.76 -27.47
C HIS A 254 -0.63 -28.67 -28.64
N LEU A 255 -1.85 -28.21 -28.35
CA LEU A 255 -2.85 -27.91 -29.35
C LEU A 255 -2.78 -26.44 -29.75
N ASN A 256 -2.62 -26.19 -31.05
CA ASN A 256 -2.82 -24.87 -31.64
C ASN A 256 -4.29 -24.74 -32.10
N GLU A 257 -4.67 -23.59 -32.62
CA GLU A 257 -6.03 -23.33 -33.09
C GLU A 257 -6.48 -24.33 -34.17
N GLU A 258 -5.65 -24.59 -35.16
CA GLU A 258 -5.96 -25.49 -36.30
C GLU A 258 -6.20 -26.92 -35.83
N ALA A 259 -5.32 -27.43 -34.95
CA ALA A 259 -5.44 -28.78 -34.40
C ALA A 259 -6.67 -28.90 -33.47
N ALA A 260 -6.95 -27.90 -32.65
CA ALA A 260 -8.13 -27.91 -31.79
C ALA A 260 -9.45 -27.89 -32.57
N ARG A 261 -9.54 -27.04 -33.60
CA ARG A 261 -10.71 -26.98 -34.49
C ARG A 261 -10.87 -28.27 -35.33
N ALA A 262 -9.80 -28.83 -35.81
CA ALA A 262 -9.84 -30.09 -36.56
C ALA A 262 -10.32 -31.24 -35.69
N LEU A 263 -9.78 -31.34 -34.45
CA LEU A 263 -10.20 -32.35 -33.48
C LEU A 263 -11.65 -32.18 -33.05
N ALA A 264 -12.10 -30.94 -32.78
CA ALA A 264 -13.50 -30.65 -32.46
C ALA A 264 -14.46 -31.12 -33.58
N ALA A 265 -14.14 -30.79 -34.83
CA ALA A 265 -14.90 -31.22 -35.98
C ALA A 265 -14.96 -32.76 -36.13
N ALA A 266 -13.81 -33.42 -35.91
CA ALA A 266 -13.70 -34.89 -35.97
C ALA A 266 -14.45 -35.62 -34.85
N LEU A 267 -14.76 -34.93 -33.73
CA LEU A 267 -15.46 -35.45 -32.58
C LEU A 267 -17.01 -35.22 -32.65
N GLN A 268 -17.50 -34.40 -33.55
CA GLN A 268 -18.93 -34.04 -33.65
C GLN A 268 -19.87 -35.25 -33.74
N SER A 269 -19.46 -36.30 -34.41
CA SER A 269 -20.26 -37.53 -34.61
C SER A 269 -19.72 -38.75 -33.87
N ALA A 270 -18.76 -38.51 -32.97
CA ALA A 270 -18.11 -39.61 -32.23
C ALA A 270 -19.00 -40.19 -31.14
N ALA A 271 -18.90 -41.51 -30.93
CA ALA A 271 -19.63 -42.20 -29.87
C ALA A 271 -18.92 -42.04 -28.54
N PHE A 272 -19.39 -41.14 -27.72
CA PHE A 272 -18.82 -40.90 -26.37
C PHE A 272 -19.35 -41.93 -25.37
N SER A 273 -18.47 -42.33 -24.45
CA SER A 273 -18.84 -43.12 -23.26
C SER A 273 -18.05 -42.70 -22.03
N VAL A 274 -18.65 -42.99 -20.90
CA VAL A 274 -17.97 -42.83 -19.60
C VAL A 274 -16.92 -43.91 -19.46
N ARG A 275 -15.67 -43.54 -19.27
CA ARG A 275 -14.54 -44.48 -19.09
C ARG A 275 -14.37 -44.89 -17.65
N SER A 276 -14.46 -43.91 -16.74
CA SER A 276 -14.36 -44.17 -15.30
C SER A 276 -15.09 -43.13 -14.48
N VAL A 277 -15.62 -43.55 -13.34
CA VAL A 277 -16.17 -42.68 -12.30
C VAL A 277 -15.46 -43.01 -11.00
N GLU A 278 -14.79 -42.03 -10.42
CA GLU A 278 -14.11 -42.18 -9.16
C GLU A 278 -14.71 -41.19 -8.14
N THR A 279 -15.16 -41.69 -7.00
CA THR A 279 -15.68 -40.87 -5.92
C THR A 279 -14.72 -40.90 -4.74
N LYS A 280 -14.30 -39.73 -4.26
CA LYS A 280 -13.42 -39.56 -3.12
C LYS A 280 -14.08 -38.75 -2.02
N PRO A 281 -13.86 -39.07 -0.75
CA PRO A 281 -14.33 -38.24 0.35
C PRO A 281 -13.71 -36.84 0.25
N TYR A 282 -14.57 -35.82 0.34
CA TYR A 282 -14.15 -34.43 0.48
C TYR A 282 -14.09 -34.07 1.95
N LYS A 283 -12.99 -33.47 2.37
CA LYS A 283 -12.78 -33.01 3.73
C LYS A 283 -11.97 -31.71 3.73
N ARG A 284 -12.54 -30.65 4.32
CA ARG A 284 -11.85 -29.36 4.50
C ARG A 284 -11.81 -29.00 5.98
N ARG A 285 -10.62 -28.64 6.46
CA ARG A 285 -10.39 -28.25 7.85
C ARG A 285 -10.49 -26.72 7.99
N PRO A 286 -10.96 -26.22 9.15
CA PRO A 286 -10.92 -24.80 9.44
C PRO A 286 -9.47 -24.31 9.58
N ALA A 287 -9.26 -23.07 9.17
CA ALA A 287 -7.99 -22.41 9.35
C ALA A 287 -7.76 -22.00 10.82
N ALA A 288 -6.50 -21.80 11.20
CA ALA A 288 -6.10 -21.36 12.53
C ALA A 288 -6.65 -19.97 12.87
N PRO A 289 -6.76 -19.60 14.14
CA PRO A 289 -7.02 -18.24 14.58
C PRO A 289 -6.03 -17.24 13.99
N PHE A 290 -6.37 -15.96 13.98
CA PHE A 290 -5.55 -14.96 13.32
C PHE A 290 -4.23 -14.67 14.05
N THR A 291 -3.16 -14.60 13.28
CA THR A 291 -1.96 -13.83 13.57
C THR A 291 -2.09 -12.42 12.98
N THR A 292 -1.17 -11.51 13.29
CA THR A 292 -1.12 -10.17 12.67
C THR A 292 -1.07 -10.26 11.15
N SER A 293 -0.24 -11.13 10.61
CA SER A 293 -0.08 -11.34 9.17
C SER A 293 -1.37 -11.83 8.53
N THR A 294 -1.97 -12.90 9.05
CA THR A 294 -3.19 -13.47 8.47
C THR A 294 -4.40 -12.55 8.63
N LEU A 295 -4.47 -11.76 9.72
CA LEU A 295 -5.50 -10.73 9.88
C LEU A 295 -5.38 -9.63 8.82
N GLN A 296 -4.18 -9.12 8.56
CA GLN A 296 -3.96 -8.11 7.51
C GLN A 296 -4.35 -8.64 6.12
N GLN A 297 -3.98 -9.89 5.82
CA GLN A 297 -4.33 -10.56 4.57
C GLN A 297 -5.86 -10.66 4.38
N GLU A 298 -6.56 -11.19 5.37
CA GLU A 298 -8.02 -11.38 5.27
C GLU A 298 -8.80 -10.07 5.32
N ALA A 299 -8.35 -9.08 6.10
CA ALA A 299 -8.95 -7.76 6.11
C ALA A 299 -8.79 -7.05 4.75
N ALA A 300 -7.64 -7.21 4.08
CA ALA A 300 -7.43 -6.70 2.74
C ALA A 300 -8.35 -7.37 1.72
N ARG A 301 -8.50 -8.70 1.77
CA ARG A 301 -9.33 -9.48 0.84
C ARG A 301 -10.82 -9.23 1.02
N LYS A 302 -11.31 -9.31 2.25
CA LYS A 302 -12.75 -9.28 2.58
C LYS A 302 -13.30 -7.89 2.87
N LEU A 303 -12.51 -7.05 3.55
CA LEU A 303 -12.95 -5.74 4.00
C LEU A 303 -12.42 -4.60 3.12
N ARG A 304 -11.45 -4.89 2.23
CA ARG A 304 -10.73 -3.90 1.43
C ARG A 304 -9.98 -2.87 2.30
N PHE A 305 -9.50 -3.31 3.47
CA PHE A 305 -8.69 -2.50 4.34
C PHE A 305 -7.21 -2.60 3.93
N SER A 306 -6.51 -1.48 3.91
CA SER A 306 -5.05 -1.51 3.83
C SER A 306 -4.47 -2.06 5.14
N SER A 307 -3.23 -2.54 5.11
CA SER A 307 -2.52 -3.02 6.30
C SER A 307 -2.47 -1.95 7.40
N ARG A 308 -2.27 -0.67 7.02
CA ARG A 308 -2.32 0.49 7.94
C ARG A 308 -3.69 0.64 8.60
N VAL A 309 -4.77 0.60 7.83
CA VAL A 309 -6.14 0.73 8.35
C VAL A 309 -6.48 -0.45 9.26
N THR A 310 -6.12 -1.67 8.84
CA THR A 310 -6.34 -2.88 9.64
C THR A 310 -5.70 -2.76 11.02
N MET A 311 -4.43 -2.36 11.08
CA MET A 311 -3.73 -2.22 12.36
C MET A 311 -4.25 -1.07 13.22
N GLN A 312 -4.66 0.06 12.62
CA GLN A 312 -5.29 1.16 13.35
C GLN A 312 -6.64 0.76 13.97
N VAL A 313 -7.44 0.00 13.23
CA VAL A 313 -8.73 -0.49 13.72
C VAL A 313 -8.54 -1.55 14.80
N ALA A 314 -7.61 -2.50 14.58
CA ALA A 314 -7.27 -3.54 15.56
C ALA A 314 -6.75 -2.92 16.87
N GLN A 315 -5.87 -1.90 16.78
CA GLN A 315 -5.39 -1.15 17.94
C GLN A 315 -6.54 -0.57 18.77
N ARG A 316 -7.53 0.07 18.12
CA ARG A 316 -8.69 0.62 18.83
C ARG A 316 -9.56 -0.47 19.46
N LEU A 317 -9.77 -1.58 18.78
CA LEU A 317 -10.51 -2.72 19.33
C LEU A 317 -9.80 -3.29 20.57
N TYR A 318 -8.48 -3.45 20.54
CA TYR A 318 -7.69 -3.89 21.68
C TYR A 318 -7.76 -2.90 22.84
N GLU A 319 -7.46 -1.62 22.61
CA GLU A 319 -7.46 -0.58 23.65
C GLU A 319 -8.81 -0.40 24.35
N ASN A 320 -9.91 -0.72 23.64
CA ASN A 320 -11.26 -0.68 24.19
C ASN A 320 -11.75 -2.05 24.73
N GLY A 321 -10.87 -3.06 24.79
CA GLY A 321 -11.17 -4.36 25.40
C GLY A 321 -12.11 -5.23 24.56
N TYR A 322 -12.06 -5.16 23.24
CA TYR A 322 -12.86 -6.00 22.34
C TYR A 322 -12.11 -7.22 21.83
N ILE A 323 -10.80 -7.12 21.64
CA ILE A 323 -9.95 -8.22 21.17
C ILE A 323 -8.69 -8.33 22.03
N THR A 324 -7.99 -9.45 21.89
CA THR A 324 -6.64 -9.65 22.43
C THR A 324 -5.62 -8.76 21.69
N TYR A 325 -4.39 -8.69 22.19
CA TYR A 325 -3.31 -7.95 21.59
C TYR A 325 -3.10 -8.32 20.12
N MET A 326 -3.06 -7.31 19.26
CA MET A 326 -3.11 -7.51 17.80
C MET A 326 -1.74 -7.72 17.13
N ARG A 327 -0.64 -7.58 17.86
CA ARG A 327 0.71 -7.86 17.35
C ARG A 327 1.19 -9.20 17.85
N THR A 328 0.86 -10.27 17.15
CA THR A 328 1.21 -11.64 17.50
C THR A 328 1.43 -12.49 16.25
N ASP A 329 2.35 -13.43 16.33
CA ASP A 329 2.57 -14.49 15.36
C ASP A 329 2.06 -15.86 15.89
N SER A 330 1.46 -15.86 17.08
CA SER A 330 0.85 -17.04 17.70
C SER A 330 -0.52 -17.35 17.11
N VAL A 331 -0.79 -18.63 16.91
CA VAL A 331 -2.11 -19.18 16.55
C VAL A 331 -2.78 -19.89 17.73
N ALA A 332 -2.15 -19.90 18.89
CA ALA A 332 -2.64 -20.60 20.07
C ALA A 332 -3.81 -19.85 20.71
N LEU A 333 -4.74 -20.59 21.26
CA LEU A 333 -5.82 -20.08 22.11
C LEU A 333 -5.65 -20.60 23.53
N SER A 334 -5.93 -19.77 24.53
CA SER A 334 -6.02 -20.22 25.92
C SER A 334 -7.17 -21.20 26.10
N ASP A 335 -7.12 -21.98 27.17
CA ASP A 335 -8.18 -22.94 27.49
C ASP A 335 -9.55 -22.27 27.65
N GLN A 336 -9.57 -21.05 28.20
CA GLN A 336 -10.78 -20.24 28.33
C GLN A 336 -11.33 -19.84 26.97
N ALA A 337 -10.46 -19.40 26.06
CA ALA A 337 -10.83 -19.01 24.70
C ALA A 337 -11.35 -20.20 23.89
N VAL A 338 -10.72 -21.36 24.02
CA VAL A 338 -11.19 -22.61 23.40
C VAL A 338 -12.59 -22.96 23.89
N LYS A 339 -12.82 -22.93 25.21
CA LYS A 339 -14.13 -23.19 25.79
C LYS A 339 -15.19 -22.19 25.32
N ALA A 340 -14.84 -20.88 25.27
CA ALA A 340 -15.73 -19.84 24.80
C ALA A 340 -16.12 -20.01 23.33
N ALA A 341 -15.14 -20.27 22.43
CA ALA A 341 -15.38 -20.52 21.01
C ALA A 341 -16.25 -21.74 20.77
N ARG A 342 -15.97 -22.84 21.44
CA ARG A 342 -16.73 -24.10 21.32
C ARG A 342 -18.17 -23.95 21.83
N ARG A 343 -18.36 -23.23 22.95
CA ARG A 343 -19.69 -22.95 23.47
C ARG A 343 -20.50 -22.13 22.46
N GLN A 344 -19.95 -21.03 21.94
CA GLN A 344 -20.63 -20.22 20.93
C GLN A 344 -20.91 -20.98 19.64
N ALA A 345 -19.97 -21.82 19.19
CA ALA A 345 -20.20 -22.67 18.04
C ALA A 345 -21.40 -23.62 18.26
N SER A 346 -21.49 -24.22 19.44
CA SER A 346 -22.62 -25.12 19.78
C SER A 346 -23.96 -24.37 19.90
N GLU A 347 -23.94 -23.20 20.54
CA GLU A 347 -25.15 -22.39 20.74
C GLU A 347 -25.72 -21.82 19.44
N LEU A 348 -24.87 -21.39 18.51
CA LEU A 348 -25.30 -20.70 17.29
C LEU A 348 -25.49 -21.63 16.08
N TYR A 349 -24.77 -22.73 16.01
CA TYR A 349 -24.77 -23.61 14.84
C TYR A 349 -25.25 -25.03 15.16
N GLY A 350 -25.24 -25.48 16.43
CA GLY A 350 -25.62 -26.81 16.87
C GLY A 350 -24.43 -27.61 17.39
N ALA A 351 -24.72 -28.60 18.23
CA ALA A 351 -23.69 -29.42 18.85
C ALA A 351 -22.89 -30.27 17.86
N GLU A 352 -23.52 -30.65 16.75
CA GLU A 352 -22.90 -31.42 15.66
C GLU A 352 -21.81 -30.66 14.93
N PHE A 353 -21.81 -29.30 15.01
CA PHE A 353 -20.75 -28.47 14.43
C PHE A 353 -19.51 -28.39 15.31
N VAL A 354 -19.51 -28.99 16.51
CA VAL A 354 -18.40 -28.93 17.44
C VAL A 354 -17.78 -30.33 17.59
N PRO A 355 -16.53 -30.58 17.18
CA PRO A 355 -15.89 -31.86 17.30
C PRO A 355 -15.73 -32.26 18.77
N SER A 356 -15.67 -33.58 19.08
CA SER A 356 -15.56 -34.09 20.45
C SER A 356 -14.33 -33.56 21.20
N ALA A 357 -13.19 -33.43 20.51
CA ALA A 357 -11.95 -32.86 21.07
C ALA A 357 -11.71 -31.42 20.59
N PRO A 358 -11.14 -30.56 21.44
CA PRO A 358 -10.68 -29.23 21.01
C PRO A 358 -9.65 -29.34 19.89
N ARG A 359 -9.69 -28.34 18.98
CA ARG A 359 -8.64 -28.22 17.95
C ARG A 359 -7.45 -27.44 18.52
N VAL A 360 -6.27 -28.03 18.35
CA VAL A 360 -5.02 -27.39 18.71
C VAL A 360 -4.30 -26.99 17.42
N TYR A 361 -3.84 -25.75 17.38
CA TYR A 361 -3.03 -25.20 16.31
C TYR A 361 -1.64 -24.87 16.83
N THR A 362 -0.62 -25.25 16.07
CA THR A 362 0.77 -24.93 16.36
C THR A 362 1.30 -23.96 15.34
N SER A 363 2.04 -22.94 15.79
CA SER A 363 2.72 -22.03 14.89
C SER A 363 3.76 -22.80 14.06
N LYS A 364 3.84 -22.49 12.77
CA LYS A 364 4.93 -23.00 11.90
C LYS A 364 6.23 -22.22 12.14
N SER A 365 6.13 -21.03 12.72
CA SER A 365 7.28 -20.22 13.10
C SER A 365 8.02 -20.94 14.23
N LYS A 366 9.28 -21.31 13.99
CA LYS A 366 10.16 -21.89 15.05
C LYS A 366 10.41 -20.90 16.20
N ASN A 367 10.07 -19.66 15.99
CA ASN A 367 10.41 -18.50 16.79
C ASN A 367 9.17 -17.66 17.05
N ALA A 368 8.10 -18.26 17.60
CA ALA A 368 7.00 -17.47 18.12
C ALA A 368 7.57 -16.47 19.13
N GLN A 369 7.68 -15.23 18.69
CA GLN A 369 8.09 -14.13 19.55
C GLN A 369 7.00 -13.96 20.60
N GLU A 370 7.34 -14.15 21.85
CA GLU A 370 6.44 -13.79 22.92
C GLU A 370 5.28 -14.83 23.07
N ALA A 371 5.19 -15.50 24.17
CA ALA A 371 4.21 -16.54 24.52
C ALA A 371 2.76 -16.01 24.51
N HIS A 372 2.26 -15.57 23.36
CA HIS A 372 1.01 -14.86 23.25
C HIS A 372 -0.06 -15.72 22.60
N GLU A 373 -1.29 -15.34 22.88
CA GLU A 373 -2.44 -15.86 22.19
C GLU A 373 -2.56 -15.30 20.77
N ALA A 374 -3.35 -15.98 19.96
CA ALA A 374 -3.85 -15.48 18.69
C ALA A 374 -4.73 -14.24 18.89
N ILE A 375 -4.99 -13.51 17.80
CA ILE A 375 -5.96 -12.42 17.80
C ILE A 375 -7.37 -13.02 17.85
N ARG A 376 -8.08 -12.77 18.93
CA ARG A 376 -9.42 -13.30 19.23
C ARG A 376 -10.30 -12.26 19.93
N PRO A 377 -11.62 -12.46 20.01
CA PRO A 377 -12.46 -11.67 20.88
C PRO A 377 -11.99 -11.77 22.34
N ALA A 378 -11.99 -10.64 23.06
CA ALA A 378 -11.55 -10.58 24.44
C ALA A 378 -12.57 -11.18 25.41
N GLY A 379 -12.08 -11.64 26.56
CA GLY A 379 -12.83 -12.19 27.66
C GLY A 379 -13.02 -13.68 27.63
N ASP A 380 -13.43 -14.25 28.76
CA ASP A 380 -13.69 -15.67 28.95
C ASP A 380 -15.07 -16.09 28.38
N THR A 381 -15.87 -15.09 27.95
CA THR A 381 -17.10 -15.23 27.19
C THR A 381 -17.11 -14.23 26.07
N PHE A 382 -17.10 -14.71 24.83
CA PHE A 382 -17.04 -13.81 23.67
C PHE A 382 -18.36 -13.07 23.49
N ARG A 383 -18.29 -11.77 23.29
CA ARG A 383 -19.44 -10.98 22.84
C ARG A 383 -19.74 -11.31 21.39
N THR A 384 -21.00 -11.61 21.07
CA THR A 384 -21.40 -11.86 19.68
C THR A 384 -21.31 -10.56 18.87
N PRO A 385 -21.13 -10.65 17.53
CA PRO A 385 -21.14 -9.46 16.67
C PRO A 385 -22.36 -8.57 16.88
N ASP A 386 -23.54 -9.14 17.05
CA ASP A 386 -24.77 -8.36 17.28
C ASP A 386 -24.74 -7.61 18.62
N ALA A 387 -24.18 -8.19 19.66
CA ALA A 387 -24.04 -7.55 20.97
C ALA A 387 -23.14 -6.32 20.96
N VAL A 388 -22.17 -6.24 20.04
CA VAL A 388 -21.22 -5.12 19.96
C VAL A 388 -21.55 -4.10 18.84
N ARG A 389 -22.48 -4.42 17.95
CA ARG A 389 -22.83 -3.60 16.78
C ARG A 389 -23.15 -2.14 17.11
N GLY A 390 -23.89 -1.92 18.19
CA GLY A 390 -24.28 -0.58 18.63
C GLY A 390 -23.16 0.23 19.28
N SER A 391 -22.06 -0.40 19.68
CA SER A 391 -20.94 0.20 20.42
C SER A 391 -19.73 0.51 19.54
N LEU A 392 -19.62 -0.11 18.38
CA LEU A 392 -18.49 -0.01 17.46
C LEU A 392 -18.81 0.85 16.25
N SER A 393 -17.80 1.53 15.71
CA SER A 393 -17.89 2.12 14.36
C SER A 393 -18.02 1.02 13.30
N ASN A 394 -18.43 1.39 12.10
CA ASN A 394 -18.60 0.41 11.03
C ASN A 394 -17.31 -0.40 10.73
N ASP A 395 -16.16 0.26 10.69
CA ASP A 395 -14.88 -0.41 10.41
C ASP A 395 -14.45 -1.31 11.59
N GLU A 396 -14.64 -0.85 12.82
CA GLU A 396 -14.39 -1.64 14.04
C GLU A 396 -15.30 -2.86 14.10
N PHE A 397 -16.59 -2.68 13.80
CA PHE A 397 -17.54 -3.78 13.74
C PHE A 397 -17.16 -4.84 12.71
N ARG A 398 -16.85 -4.43 11.48
CA ARG A 398 -16.48 -5.35 10.40
C ARG A 398 -15.21 -6.15 10.72
N LEU A 399 -14.21 -5.50 11.32
CA LEU A 399 -12.98 -6.19 11.72
C LEU A 399 -13.23 -7.11 12.91
N TYR A 400 -14.02 -6.69 13.90
CA TYR A 400 -14.40 -7.53 15.05
C TYR A 400 -15.16 -8.78 14.59
N GLU A 401 -16.16 -8.61 13.70
CA GLU A 401 -16.94 -9.71 13.14
C GLU A 401 -16.04 -10.71 12.40
N LEU A 402 -15.07 -10.23 11.63
CA LEU A 402 -14.11 -11.07 10.94
C LEU A 402 -13.26 -11.91 11.93
N ILE A 403 -12.75 -11.27 12.98
CA ILE A 403 -11.97 -11.93 14.03
C ILE A 403 -12.83 -12.95 14.78
N TRP A 404 -14.04 -12.58 15.15
CA TRP A 404 -14.97 -13.46 15.86
C TRP A 404 -15.31 -14.71 15.02
N LYS A 405 -15.69 -14.52 13.77
CA LYS A 405 -16.02 -15.62 12.83
C LYS A 405 -14.85 -16.58 12.68
N ARG A 406 -13.64 -16.08 12.48
CA ARG A 406 -12.44 -16.89 12.33
C ARG A 406 -12.14 -17.70 13.60
N THR A 407 -12.24 -17.06 14.77
CA THR A 407 -11.97 -17.70 16.06
C THR A 407 -12.97 -18.82 16.33
N VAL A 408 -14.26 -18.56 16.16
CA VAL A 408 -15.32 -19.58 16.36
C VAL A 408 -15.15 -20.74 15.38
N ALA A 409 -14.99 -20.42 14.08
CA ALA A 409 -14.79 -21.41 13.03
C ALA A 409 -13.58 -22.32 13.26
N SER A 410 -12.51 -21.77 13.87
CA SER A 410 -11.30 -22.52 14.18
C SER A 410 -11.56 -23.71 15.11
N GLN A 411 -12.61 -23.67 15.92
CA GLN A 411 -12.99 -24.73 16.86
C GLN A 411 -14.16 -25.58 16.36
N MET A 412 -14.66 -25.37 15.13
CA MET A 412 -15.78 -26.14 14.55
C MET A 412 -15.31 -27.39 13.82
N ALA A 413 -16.24 -28.21 13.47
CA ALA A 413 -16.04 -29.46 12.72
C ALA A 413 -15.61 -29.20 11.27
N ASP A 414 -14.95 -30.16 10.65
CA ASP A 414 -14.58 -30.12 9.25
C ASP A 414 -15.82 -30.05 8.37
N ALA A 415 -15.70 -29.36 7.24
CA ALA A 415 -16.64 -29.52 6.15
C ALA A 415 -16.37 -30.87 5.45
N THR A 416 -17.41 -31.64 5.21
CA THR A 416 -17.30 -32.94 4.58
C THR A 416 -18.28 -33.11 3.44
N GLY A 417 -17.96 -34.02 2.53
CA GLY A 417 -18.78 -34.30 1.35
C GLY A 417 -18.13 -35.36 0.47
N SER A 418 -18.39 -35.30 -0.81
CA SER A 418 -17.79 -36.15 -1.81
C SER A 418 -17.39 -35.39 -3.05
N THR A 419 -16.30 -35.76 -3.68
CA THR A 419 -15.87 -35.29 -4.99
C THR A 419 -15.95 -36.46 -5.95
N ALA A 420 -16.77 -36.31 -6.99
CA ALA A 420 -16.82 -37.22 -8.12
C ALA A 420 -15.90 -36.70 -9.23
N SER A 421 -15.06 -37.57 -9.77
CA SER A 421 -14.24 -37.35 -10.96
C SER A 421 -14.63 -38.34 -12.04
N VAL A 422 -15.00 -37.80 -13.20
CA VAL A 422 -15.46 -38.61 -14.34
C VAL A 422 -14.47 -38.44 -15.48
N ARG A 423 -14.09 -39.57 -16.09
CA ARG A 423 -13.37 -39.62 -17.35
C ARG A 423 -14.32 -40.15 -18.42
N LEU A 424 -14.39 -39.48 -19.52
CA LEU A 424 -15.18 -39.88 -20.68
C LEU A 424 -14.38 -39.65 -21.96
N GLY A 425 -14.75 -40.28 -23.02
CA GLY A 425 -14.02 -40.07 -24.26
C GLY A 425 -14.62 -40.80 -25.43
N ALA A 426 -14.05 -40.55 -26.59
CA ALA A 426 -14.40 -41.15 -27.84
C ALA A 426 -13.21 -41.18 -28.78
N VAL A 427 -13.22 -42.10 -29.73
CA VAL A 427 -12.33 -42.08 -30.88
C VAL A 427 -12.94 -41.19 -31.96
N ALA A 428 -12.23 -40.13 -32.32
CA ALA A 428 -12.62 -39.20 -33.37
C ALA A 428 -12.62 -39.86 -34.78
N SER A 429 -13.30 -39.28 -35.75
CA SER A 429 -13.37 -39.78 -37.12
C SER A 429 -11.98 -39.83 -37.82
N ASN A 430 -11.02 -39.07 -37.36
CA ASN A 430 -9.61 -39.09 -37.81
C ASN A 430 -8.74 -40.13 -37.11
N GLY A 431 -9.31 -40.96 -36.20
CA GLY A 431 -8.63 -42.01 -35.47
C GLY A 431 -7.99 -41.58 -34.13
N GLN A 432 -7.99 -40.31 -33.80
CA GLN A 432 -7.45 -39.82 -32.52
C GLN A 432 -8.36 -40.18 -31.34
N ASP A 433 -7.78 -40.70 -30.27
CA ASP A 433 -8.52 -41.00 -29.02
C ASP A 433 -8.53 -39.78 -28.11
N ALA A 434 -9.71 -39.19 -27.90
CA ALA A 434 -9.89 -38.01 -27.08
C ALA A 434 -10.49 -38.35 -25.71
N GLU A 435 -9.83 -37.94 -24.64
CA GLU A 435 -10.28 -38.10 -23.26
C GLU A 435 -10.65 -36.75 -22.64
N PHE A 436 -11.86 -36.66 -22.13
CA PHE A 436 -12.37 -35.51 -21.39
C PHE A 436 -12.50 -35.86 -19.89
N ALA A 437 -12.46 -34.83 -19.07
CA ALA A 437 -12.67 -34.95 -17.63
C ALA A 437 -13.68 -33.94 -17.14
N ALA A 438 -14.52 -34.40 -16.22
CA ALA A 438 -15.39 -33.55 -15.40
C ALA A 438 -15.18 -33.89 -13.92
N SER A 439 -15.31 -32.88 -13.05
CA SER A 439 -15.31 -33.09 -11.61
C SER A 439 -16.38 -32.25 -10.95
N GLY A 440 -16.99 -32.79 -9.92
CA GLY A 440 -18.00 -32.13 -9.12
C GLY A 440 -17.84 -32.44 -7.65
N THR A 441 -17.96 -31.42 -6.80
CA THR A 441 -17.91 -31.60 -5.34
C THR A 441 -19.27 -31.28 -4.75
N VAL A 442 -19.79 -32.17 -3.91
CA VAL A 442 -21.01 -31.97 -3.14
C VAL A 442 -20.65 -31.95 -1.66
N ILE A 443 -20.94 -30.82 -1.00
CA ILE A 443 -20.74 -30.68 0.43
C ILE A 443 -22.00 -31.16 1.13
N THR A 444 -21.91 -32.28 1.85
CA THR A 444 -23.03 -32.89 2.59
C THR A 444 -23.15 -32.34 4.01
N PHE A 445 -22.05 -31.87 4.59
CA PHE A 445 -22.01 -31.22 5.88
C PHE A 445 -21.09 -30.02 5.83
N ARG A 446 -21.62 -28.82 6.04
CA ARG A 446 -20.87 -27.57 5.90
C ARG A 446 -19.81 -27.36 6.97
N GLY A 447 -19.97 -27.96 8.18
CA GLY A 447 -19.03 -27.77 9.28
C GLY A 447 -18.70 -26.27 9.51
N PHE A 448 -17.41 -25.95 9.65
CA PHE A 448 -16.96 -24.56 9.86
C PHE A 448 -17.34 -23.57 8.75
N LEU A 449 -17.64 -24.05 7.54
CA LEU A 449 -18.09 -23.18 6.43
C LEU A 449 -19.46 -22.51 6.69
N ALA A 450 -20.19 -23.00 7.70
CA ALA A 450 -21.40 -22.31 8.16
C ALA A 450 -21.09 -20.96 8.84
N ALA A 451 -19.92 -20.84 9.48
CA ALA A 451 -19.51 -19.63 10.19
C ALA A 451 -18.53 -18.76 9.38
N TYR A 452 -17.61 -19.38 8.64
CA TYR A 452 -16.50 -18.67 8.02
C TYR A 452 -15.92 -19.38 6.80
N GLU A 453 -15.66 -18.60 5.79
CA GLU A 453 -14.90 -19.00 4.61
C GLU A 453 -13.81 -17.98 4.32
N GLU A 454 -12.59 -18.45 3.98
CA GLU A 454 -11.45 -17.57 3.69
C GLU A 454 -11.63 -16.77 2.41
N GLY A 455 -11.11 -15.55 2.39
CA GLY A 455 -11.01 -14.72 1.19
C GLY A 455 -9.90 -15.21 0.24
N VAL A 456 -10.01 -14.83 -1.03
CA VAL A 456 -8.98 -15.05 -2.05
C VAL A 456 -8.56 -13.73 -2.68
N ASP A 457 -7.34 -13.68 -3.19
CA ASP A 457 -6.87 -12.53 -3.94
C ASP A 457 -7.66 -12.39 -5.26
N ALA A 458 -7.93 -11.16 -5.67
CA ALA A 458 -8.76 -10.88 -6.85
C ALA A 458 -8.25 -11.57 -8.14
N SER A 459 -6.92 -11.72 -8.27
CA SER A 459 -6.28 -12.44 -9.37
C SER A 459 -6.53 -13.96 -9.38
N ARG A 460 -7.07 -14.53 -8.29
CA ARG A 460 -7.34 -15.97 -8.13
C ARG A 460 -8.81 -16.30 -7.92
N VAL A 461 -9.69 -15.30 -8.01
CA VAL A 461 -11.13 -15.50 -7.80
C VAL A 461 -11.67 -16.51 -8.80
N ALA A 462 -11.35 -16.35 -10.09
CA ALA A 462 -11.81 -17.26 -11.14
C ALA A 462 -11.30 -18.70 -10.95
N GLU A 463 -10.05 -18.88 -10.49
CA GLU A 463 -9.50 -20.22 -10.20
C GLU A 463 -10.20 -20.90 -9.02
N ARG A 464 -10.63 -20.11 -8.03
CA ARG A 464 -11.32 -20.64 -6.86
C ARG A 464 -12.79 -20.90 -7.15
N GLU A 465 -13.49 -20.00 -7.83
CA GLU A 465 -14.86 -20.21 -8.25
C GLU A 465 -14.99 -21.48 -9.09
N ALA A 466 -13.99 -21.77 -9.92
CA ALA A 466 -13.93 -23.02 -10.67
C ALA A 466 -13.69 -24.26 -9.79
N LYS A 467 -12.99 -24.13 -8.65
CA LYS A 467 -12.65 -25.28 -7.75
C LYS A 467 -13.67 -25.50 -6.63
N ASP A 468 -14.24 -24.42 -6.09
CA ASP A 468 -15.10 -24.45 -4.90
C ASP A 468 -16.60 -24.35 -5.23
N ALA A 469 -16.95 -24.10 -6.51
CA ALA A 469 -18.35 -24.13 -6.93
C ALA A 469 -18.88 -25.56 -6.72
N GLU A 470 -19.98 -25.67 -5.97
CA GLU A 470 -20.74 -26.93 -5.87
C GLU A 470 -21.25 -27.29 -7.27
N LYS A 471 -20.42 -27.99 -8.04
CA LYS A 471 -20.84 -28.58 -9.31
C LYS A 471 -21.36 -29.98 -9.03
N ARG A 472 -22.65 -30.14 -9.13
CA ARG A 472 -23.26 -31.45 -9.08
C ARG A 472 -23.18 -32.09 -10.46
N LEU A 473 -22.44 -33.18 -10.57
CA LEU A 473 -22.48 -34.03 -11.75
C LEU A 473 -23.72 -34.92 -11.69
N PRO A 474 -24.33 -35.26 -12.86
CA PRO A 474 -25.37 -36.27 -12.92
C PRO A 474 -24.80 -37.61 -12.42
N ASN A 475 -25.74 -38.51 -12.15
CA ASN A 475 -25.35 -39.86 -11.71
C ASN A 475 -24.90 -40.66 -12.95
N LEU A 476 -23.60 -40.90 -13.04
CA LEU A 476 -22.94 -41.54 -14.18
C LEU A 476 -22.34 -42.88 -13.79
N THR A 477 -22.38 -43.83 -14.72
CA THR A 477 -21.78 -45.14 -14.57
C THR A 477 -20.74 -45.43 -15.66
N ALA A 478 -19.70 -46.22 -15.32
CA ALA A 478 -18.69 -46.60 -16.30
C ALA A 478 -19.35 -47.43 -17.43
N GLY A 479 -19.01 -47.11 -18.68
CA GLY A 479 -19.59 -47.75 -19.88
C GLY A 479 -20.87 -47.08 -20.38
N GLU A 480 -21.45 -46.11 -19.66
CA GLU A 480 -22.61 -45.36 -20.06
C GLU A 480 -22.36 -44.55 -21.33
N ALA A 481 -23.25 -44.67 -22.32
CA ALA A 481 -23.18 -43.87 -23.53
C ALA A 481 -23.61 -42.44 -23.26
N LEU A 482 -22.87 -41.50 -23.84
CA LEU A 482 -23.12 -40.06 -23.72
C LEU A 482 -23.43 -39.46 -25.12
N THR A 483 -24.32 -38.51 -25.14
CA THR A 483 -24.53 -37.66 -26.33
C THR A 483 -23.77 -36.37 -26.19
N ALA A 484 -22.85 -36.08 -27.11
CA ALA A 484 -22.22 -34.75 -27.20
C ALA A 484 -23.22 -33.77 -27.82
N GLU A 485 -23.62 -32.76 -27.06
CA GLU A 485 -24.50 -31.67 -27.53
C GLU A 485 -23.67 -30.61 -28.26
N ALA A 486 -22.48 -30.28 -27.74
CA ALA A 486 -21.55 -29.35 -28.33
C ALA A 486 -20.10 -29.71 -27.96
N ILE A 487 -19.17 -29.49 -28.87
CA ILE A 487 -17.72 -29.55 -28.59
C ILE A 487 -17.09 -28.28 -29.16
N GLU A 488 -16.64 -27.43 -28.30
CA GLU A 488 -16.15 -26.10 -28.61
C GLU A 488 -14.65 -25.96 -28.36
N PRO A 489 -13.86 -25.53 -29.35
CA PRO A 489 -12.49 -25.20 -29.15
C PRO A 489 -12.37 -23.85 -28.44
N ALA A 490 -11.54 -23.78 -27.40
CA ALA A 490 -11.27 -22.59 -26.62
C ALA A 490 -9.79 -22.22 -26.67
N GLY A 491 -9.50 -20.99 -27.12
CA GLY A 491 -8.16 -20.44 -27.14
C GLY A 491 -7.81 -19.78 -25.79
N HIS A 492 -6.56 -19.97 -25.38
CA HIS A 492 -6.02 -19.43 -24.13
C HIS A 492 -4.65 -18.79 -24.39
N GLU A 493 -4.33 -17.83 -23.54
CA GLU A 493 -3.01 -17.21 -23.51
C GLU A 493 -2.47 -17.30 -22.07
N THR A 494 -1.19 -17.61 -21.93
CA THR A 494 -0.54 -17.58 -20.61
C THR A 494 -0.43 -16.15 -20.11
N LEU A 495 -0.60 -15.96 -18.82
CA LEU A 495 -0.55 -14.65 -18.18
C LEU A 495 0.74 -14.50 -17.36
N PRO A 496 1.33 -13.31 -17.31
CA PRO A 496 2.49 -13.07 -16.47
C PRO A 496 2.15 -13.30 -14.99
N PRO A 497 3.16 -13.58 -14.15
CA PRO A 497 2.92 -13.78 -12.71
C PRO A 497 2.17 -12.59 -12.11
N PRO A 498 1.18 -12.83 -11.24
CA PRO A 498 0.37 -11.75 -10.69
C PRO A 498 1.23 -10.82 -9.82
N ARG A 499 0.98 -9.51 -9.93
CA ARG A 499 1.60 -8.52 -9.06
C ARG A 499 1.22 -8.77 -7.60
N TYR A 500 2.08 -8.34 -6.70
CA TYR A 500 1.73 -8.32 -5.30
C TYR A 500 0.56 -7.39 -5.03
N THR A 501 -0.33 -7.82 -4.14
CA THR A 501 -1.25 -6.96 -3.38
C THR A 501 -0.64 -6.72 -2.00
N GLU A 502 -1.18 -5.79 -1.20
CA GLU A 502 -0.73 -5.67 0.20
C GLU A 502 -0.84 -7.02 0.94
N ALA A 503 -1.92 -7.76 0.72
CA ALA A 503 -2.14 -9.08 1.33
C ALA A 503 -1.06 -10.09 0.94
N SER A 504 -0.77 -10.23 -0.36
CA SER A 504 0.22 -11.20 -0.83
C SER A 504 1.66 -10.77 -0.48
N LEU A 505 1.96 -9.47 -0.41
CA LEU A 505 3.27 -9.00 0.04
C LEU A 505 3.47 -9.27 1.53
N VAL A 506 2.48 -9.01 2.38
CA VAL A 506 2.53 -9.39 3.82
C VAL A 506 2.76 -10.89 3.97
N LYS A 507 2.02 -11.71 3.21
CA LYS A 507 2.18 -13.15 3.22
C LYS A 507 3.60 -13.58 2.86
N THR A 508 4.15 -13.03 1.78
CA THR A 508 5.52 -13.37 1.34
C THR A 508 6.58 -12.94 2.35
N LEU A 509 6.46 -11.74 2.94
CA LEU A 509 7.37 -11.28 3.99
C LEU A 509 7.33 -12.21 5.22
N ASP A 510 6.13 -12.61 5.64
CA ASP A 510 5.93 -13.54 6.75
C ASP A 510 6.52 -14.93 6.47
N GLU A 511 6.26 -15.49 5.29
CA GLU A 511 6.81 -16.79 4.85
C GLU A 511 8.34 -16.78 4.73
N LEU A 512 8.94 -15.67 4.34
CA LEU A 512 10.39 -15.47 4.28
C LEU A 512 11.01 -15.17 5.65
N GLY A 513 10.21 -14.93 6.70
CA GLY A 513 10.70 -14.50 8.01
C GLY A 513 11.23 -13.06 8.06
N ILE A 514 10.86 -12.23 7.09
CA ILE A 514 11.32 -10.85 6.93
C ILE A 514 10.32 -9.88 7.57
N GLY A 515 10.77 -9.13 8.55
CA GLY A 515 9.91 -8.29 9.37
C GLY A 515 9.23 -9.08 10.50
N ARG A 516 8.39 -8.39 11.27
CA ARG A 516 7.67 -8.94 12.43
C ARG A 516 6.28 -8.29 12.51
N PRO A 517 5.35 -8.80 13.31
CA PRO A 517 4.01 -8.24 13.49
C PRO A 517 3.96 -6.71 13.65
N SER A 518 4.94 -6.13 14.30
CA SER A 518 5.05 -4.68 14.50
C SER A 518 5.44 -3.89 13.25
N THR A 519 6.01 -4.52 12.20
CA THR A 519 6.64 -3.83 11.07
C THR A 519 5.91 -3.93 9.74
N TYR A 520 5.11 -4.98 9.48
CA TYR A 520 4.50 -5.19 8.16
C TYR A 520 3.74 -3.97 7.62
N ALA A 521 2.79 -3.45 8.40
CA ALA A 521 2.00 -2.29 7.98
C ALA A 521 2.85 -1.01 7.81
N ALA A 522 3.86 -0.82 8.66
CA ALA A 522 4.76 0.32 8.60
C ALA A 522 5.65 0.26 7.35
N VAL A 523 6.18 -0.91 7.01
CA VAL A 523 7.02 -1.12 5.82
C VAL A 523 6.25 -0.83 4.55
N ILE A 524 5.06 -1.43 4.38
CA ILE A 524 4.21 -1.22 3.20
C ILE A 524 3.84 0.26 3.06
N SER A 525 3.45 0.90 4.16
CA SER A 525 3.19 2.34 4.15
C SER A 525 4.40 3.15 3.74
N THR A 526 5.58 2.80 4.23
CA THR A 526 6.82 3.54 3.95
C THR A 526 7.21 3.45 2.47
N ILE A 527 7.13 2.27 1.85
CA ILE A 527 7.48 2.13 0.41
C ILE A 527 6.50 2.89 -0.49
N MET A 528 5.22 3.01 -0.08
CA MET A 528 4.24 3.83 -0.77
C MET A 528 4.48 5.33 -0.52
N ASP A 529 4.66 5.75 0.74
CA ASP A 529 4.88 7.16 1.11
C ASP A 529 6.19 7.72 0.50
N ARG A 530 7.18 6.87 0.24
CA ARG A 530 8.44 7.20 -0.47
C ARG A 530 8.30 7.22 -2.00
N GLY A 531 7.15 6.81 -2.53
CA GLY A 531 6.92 6.73 -3.96
C GLY A 531 7.70 5.61 -4.65
N TYR A 532 8.16 4.59 -3.90
CA TYR A 532 8.77 3.40 -4.50
C TYR A 532 7.72 2.51 -5.14
N VAL A 533 6.53 2.46 -4.56
CA VAL A 533 5.42 1.62 -5.01
C VAL A 533 4.14 2.44 -5.05
N ASN A 534 3.36 2.26 -6.11
CA ASN A 534 2.03 2.82 -6.28
C ASN A 534 0.98 1.70 -6.26
N VAL A 535 -0.26 2.03 -5.91
CA VAL A 535 -1.38 1.09 -5.94
C VAL A 535 -2.29 1.41 -7.11
N ARG A 536 -2.51 0.43 -8.01
CA ARG A 536 -3.47 0.52 -9.12
C ARG A 536 -4.34 -0.73 -9.11
N SER A 537 -5.65 -0.56 -8.96
CA SER A 537 -6.62 -1.67 -8.87
C SER A 537 -6.26 -2.73 -7.81
N GLY A 538 -5.69 -2.31 -6.68
CA GLY A 538 -5.27 -3.18 -5.58
C GLY A 538 -3.90 -3.84 -5.76
N SER A 539 -3.28 -3.72 -6.92
CA SER A 539 -1.95 -4.24 -7.22
C SER A 539 -0.86 -3.21 -6.88
N LEU A 540 0.25 -3.70 -6.36
CA LEU A 540 1.44 -2.92 -6.05
C LEU A 540 2.33 -2.86 -7.30
N ILE A 541 2.52 -1.66 -7.83
CA ILE A 541 3.33 -1.41 -9.03
C ILE A 541 4.55 -0.59 -8.63
N PRO A 542 5.78 -1.04 -8.90
CA PRO A 542 6.97 -0.27 -8.59
C PRO A 542 7.10 0.93 -9.53
N SER A 543 7.56 2.05 -9.00
CA SER A 543 7.96 3.19 -9.81
C SER A 543 9.35 2.96 -10.41
N TRP A 544 9.69 3.64 -11.50
CA TRP A 544 11.01 3.52 -12.12
C TRP A 544 12.16 3.94 -11.19
N ILE A 545 11.90 4.83 -10.22
CA ILE A 545 12.90 5.18 -9.21
C ILE A 545 13.20 4.01 -8.26
N ALA A 546 12.22 3.12 -8.03
CA ALA A 546 12.44 1.91 -7.23
C ALA A 546 13.43 0.95 -7.92
N PHE A 547 13.37 0.84 -9.26
CA PHE A 547 14.36 0.05 -10.02
C PHE A 547 15.79 0.59 -9.81
N SER A 548 15.98 1.91 -9.88
CA SER A 548 17.30 2.52 -9.61
C SER A 548 17.76 2.31 -8.18
N VAL A 549 16.86 2.44 -7.21
CA VAL A 549 17.17 2.20 -5.79
C VAL A 549 17.57 0.75 -5.57
N VAL A 550 16.78 -0.20 -6.06
CA VAL A 550 17.06 -1.63 -5.91
C VAL A 550 18.36 -2.00 -6.60
N ARG A 551 18.58 -1.54 -7.83
CA ARG A 551 19.84 -1.79 -8.58
C ARG A 551 21.07 -1.29 -7.85
N LEU A 552 21.02 -0.08 -7.29
CA LEU A 552 22.12 0.45 -6.47
C LEU A 552 22.35 -0.41 -5.23
N LEU A 553 21.30 -0.80 -4.55
CA LEU A 553 21.39 -1.63 -3.35
C LEU A 553 21.93 -3.03 -3.67
N GLU A 554 21.48 -3.66 -4.74
CA GLU A 554 21.97 -4.97 -5.20
C GLU A 554 23.45 -4.92 -5.59
N SER A 555 23.87 -3.87 -6.33
CA SER A 555 25.25 -3.76 -6.82
C SER A 555 26.24 -3.36 -5.75
N SER A 556 25.87 -2.51 -4.78
CA SER A 556 26.79 -1.90 -3.82
C SER A 556 26.62 -2.45 -2.39
N PHE A 557 25.42 -2.96 -2.05
CA PHE A 557 25.04 -3.44 -0.73
C PHE A 557 24.36 -4.82 -0.77
N GLY A 558 24.65 -5.65 -1.78
CA GLY A 558 23.97 -6.92 -2.05
C GLY A 558 23.69 -7.78 -0.82
N PRO A 559 24.67 -8.04 0.08
CA PRO A 559 24.44 -8.81 1.29
C PRO A 559 23.34 -8.23 2.20
N TYR A 560 23.24 -6.90 2.27
CA TYR A 560 22.28 -6.19 3.15
C TYR A 560 20.88 -6.05 2.58
N VAL A 561 20.62 -6.54 1.37
CA VAL A 561 19.30 -6.63 0.74
C VAL A 561 18.96 -8.07 0.31
N ASN A 562 19.77 -9.04 0.77
CA ASN A 562 19.50 -10.46 0.59
C ASN A 562 18.38 -10.91 1.54
N TYR A 563 17.51 -11.83 1.08
CA TYR A 563 16.34 -12.30 1.83
C TYR A 563 16.74 -13.10 3.06
N GLU A 564 17.62 -14.08 2.88
CA GLU A 564 18.10 -14.96 3.95
C GLU A 564 18.83 -14.15 5.03
N PHE A 565 19.68 -13.21 4.62
CA PHE A 565 20.40 -12.36 5.56
C PHE A 565 19.45 -11.46 6.36
N THR A 566 18.40 -10.92 5.70
CA THR A 566 17.41 -10.08 6.39
C THR A 566 16.56 -10.89 7.36
N ALA A 567 16.18 -12.12 6.99
CA ALA A 567 15.48 -13.05 7.88
C ALA A 567 16.37 -13.45 9.07
N GLN A 568 17.68 -13.70 8.83
CA GLN A 568 18.63 -14.03 9.89
C GLN A 568 18.80 -12.87 10.88
N MET A 569 18.86 -11.62 10.42
CA MET A 569 18.88 -10.46 11.33
C MET A 569 17.65 -10.38 12.24
N GLU A 570 16.47 -10.73 11.75
CA GLU A 570 15.26 -10.78 12.57
C GLU A 570 15.33 -11.90 13.61
N GLU A 571 15.88 -13.07 13.24
CA GLU A 571 16.13 -14.18 14.17
C GLU A 571 17.16 -13.83 15.22
N ASP A 572 18.24 -13.15 14.83
CA ASP A 572 19.28 -12.71 15.77
C ASP A 572 18.73 -11.73 16.81
N LEU A 573 17.85 -10.79 16.38
CA LEU A 573 17.13 -9.92 17.31
C LEU A 573 16.22 -10.71 18.27
N ASP A 574 15.64 -11.84 17.83
CA ASP A 574 14.86 -12.72 18.69
C ASP A 574 15.76 -13.47 19.67
N ARG A 575 16.98 -13.88 19.26
CA ARG A 575 17.98 -14.49 20.13
C ARG A 575 18.47 -13.52 21.21
N ILE A 576 18.67 -12.25 20.85
CA ILE A 576 18.98 -11.21 21.82
C ILE A 576 17.84 -11.07 22.84
N ALA A 577 16.60 -11.06 22.37
CA ALA A 577 15.41 -11.00 23.25
C ALA A 577 15.28 -12.18 24.20
N ARG A 578 15.84 -13.34 23.86
CA ARG A 578 15.91 -14.53 24.74
C ARG A 578 17.17 -14.57 25.61
N GLY A 579 18.07 -13.59 25.47
CA GLY A 579 19.35 -13.56 26.18
C GLY A 579 20.38 -14.57 25.67
N GLU A 580 20.21 -15.11 24.47
CA GLU A 580 21.08 -16.11 23.83
C GLU A 580 22.23 -15.46 23.07
N GLU A 581 22.18 -14.15 22.83
CA GLU A 581 23.16 -13.39 22.08
C GLU A 581 23.41 -11.99 22.68
N SER A 582 24.65 -11.52 22.60
CA SER A 582 25.04 -10.23 23.10
C SER A 582 24.74 -9.12 22.09
N ARG A 583 24.01 -8.09 22.51
CA ARG A 583 23.71 -6.90 21.71
C ARG A 583 24.97 -6.24 21.15
N VAL A 584 25.97 -6.05 21.99
CA VAL A 584 27.18 -5.32 21.64
C VAL A 584 28.05 -6.10 20.64
N GLU A 585 28.19 -7.39 20.85
CA GLU A 585 28.94 -8.27 19.94
C GLU A 585 28.26 -8.33 18.58
N TRP A 586 26.95 -8.55 18.57
CA TRP A 586 26.18 -8.59 17.33
C TRP A 586 26.24 -7.29 16.52
N LEU A 587 26.05 -6.13 17.17
CA LEU A 587 26.18 -4.82 16.51
C LEU A 587 27.60 -4.58 16.00
N GLY A 588 28.62 -5.04 16.75
CA GLY A 588 30.03 -4.98 16.35
C GLY A 588 30.29 -5.78 15.08
N GLU A 589 29.83 -7.02 15.01
CA GLU A 589 29.94 -7.85 13.81
C GLU A 589 29.20 -7.25 12.61
N PHE A 590 27.98 -6.75 12.84
CA PHE A 590 27.18 -6.11 11.80
C PHE A 590 27.87 -4.88 11.21
N TYR A 591 28.40 -4.01 12.06
CA TYR A 591 28.94 -2.71 11.63
C TYR A 591 30.39 -2.79 11.18
N PHE A 592 31.27 -3.38 11.98
CA PHE A 592 32.71 -3.46 11.69
C PHE A 592 33.08 -4.72 10.91
N GLY A 593 32.30 -5.77 11.03
CA GLY A 593 32.62 -7.09 10.52
C GLY A 593 33.33 -7.96 11.55
N GLY A 594 33.47 -9.26 11.26
CA GLY A 594 34.15 -10.23 12.10
C GLY A 594 34.07 -11.62 11.48
N GLY A 595 35.08 -12.43 11.70
CA GLY A 595 35.16 -13.75 11.09
C GLY A 595 35.12 -13.71 9.57
N SER A 596 34.13 -14.38 8.97
CA SER A 596 33.89 -14.36 7.50
C SER A 596 32.95 -13.26 7.05
N LYS A 597 32.34 -12.50 7.98
CA LYS A 597 31.33 -11.45 7.68
C LYS A 597 32.01 -10.11 7.40
N ARG A 598 31.70 -9.53 6.25
CA ARG A 598 32.13 -8.17 5.90
C ARG A 598 31.13 -7.16 6.49
N GLY A 599 31.59 -6.32 7.42
CA GLY A 599 30.72 -5.32 8.08
C GLY A 599 30.22 -4.22 7.15
N LEU A 600 29.19 -3.50 7.58
CA LEU A 600 28.60 -2.40 6.81
C LEU A 600 29.61 -1.24 6.62
N LYS A 601 30.36 -0.86 7.66
CA LYS A 601 31.34 0.23 7.60
C LYS A 601 32.43 0.00 6.55
N PRO A 602 33.13 -1.15 6.50
CA PRO A 602 34.10 -1.43 5.43
C PRO A 602 33.50 -1.38 4.02
N ILE A 603 32.23 -1.75 3.84
CA ILE A 603 31.56 -1.63 2.54
C ILE A 603 31.36 -0.17 2.17
N VAL A 604 30.83 0.64 3.10
CA VAL A 604 30.58 2.07 2.87
C VAL A 604 31.88 2.84 2.63
N ASP A 605 32.94 2.52 3.38
CA ASP A 605 34.23 3.18 3.24
C ASP A 605 34.95 2.83 1.92
N ASN A 606 34.63 1.68 1.31
CA ASN A 606 35.27 1.16 0.11
C ASN A 606 34.28 1.03 -1.09
N LEU A 607 33.24 1.86 -1.15
CA LEU A 607 32.23 1.79 -2.22
C LEU A 607 32.78 2.00 -3.64
N GLY A 608 33.99 2.58 -3.78
CA GLY A 608 34.53 2.95 -5.09
C GLY A 608 33.68 4.02 -5.80
N GLU A 609 33.95 4.17 -7.09
CA GLU A 609 33.18 5.08 -7.94
C GLU A 609 31.90 4.40 -8.44
N ILE A 610 30.74 4.86 -7.97
CA ILE A 610 29.44 4.38 -8.45
C ILE A 610 29.04 5.25 -9.64
N ASP A 611 28.87 4.64 -10.81
CA ASP A 611 28.34 5.32 -11.99
C ASP A 611 26.83 5.55 -11.85
N ALA A 612 26.48 6.79 -11.50
CA ALA A 612 25.10 7.19 -11.34
C ALA A 612 24.29 7.07 -12.65
N ARG A 613 24.95 7.22 -13.82
CA ARG A 613 24.29 7.08 -15.12
C ARG A 613 23.88 5.63 -15.34
N SER A 614 24.76 4.70 -15.08
CA SER A 614 24.46 3.26 -15.20
C SER A 614 23.35 2.82 -14.25
N ILE A 615 23.41 3.27 -12.98
CA ILE A 615 22.37 2.94 -11.95
C ILE A 615 20.98 3.41 -12.39
N ASN A 616 20.90 4.59 -12.99
CA ASN A 616 19.62 5.19 -13.41
C ASN A 616 19.23 4.87 -14.86
N SER A 617 19.83 3.85 -15.46
CA SER A 617 19.58 3.43 -16.84
C SER A 617 19.02 2.02 -16.87
N ILE A 618 17.86 1.83 -17.47
CA ILE A 618 17.18 0.54 -17.58
C ILE A 618 17.05 0.24 -19.08
N PRO A 619 17.70 -0.82 -19.59
CA PRO A 619 17.54 -1.21 -20.99
C PRO A 619 16.10 -1.66 -21.24
N ILE A 620 15.48 -1.15 -22.31
CA ILE A 620 14.12 -1.52 -22.74
C ILE A 620 14.19 -2.37 -24.02
N ALA A 621 15.00 -1.96 -24.98
CA ALA A 621 15.24 -2.70 -26.22
C ALA A 621 16.61 -2.31 -26.76
N ASP A 622 17.03 -2.93 -27.86
CA ASP A 622 18.28 -2.57 -28.56
C ASP A 622 18.29 -1.09 -28.95
N GLY A 623 19.33 -0.37 -28.48
CA GLY A 623 19.49 1.07 -28.68
C GLY A 623 18.50 1.96 -27.92
N ILE A 624 17.61 1.40 -27.08
CA ILE A 624 16.62 2.16 -26.32
C ILE A 624 16.81 1.93 -24.82
N VAL A 625 17.06 3.02 -24.10
CA VAL A 625 17.28 2.99 -22.64
C VAL A 625 16.29 3.94 -21.96
N LEU A 626 15.64 3.46 -20.92
CA LEU A 626 14.92 4.33 -20.00
C LEU A 626 15.90 4.93 -18.99
N ARG A 627 15.82 6.25 -18.82
CA ARG A 627 16.60 7.02 -17.85
C ARG A 627 15.71 7.51 -16.71
N VAL A 628 16.13 7.28 -15.49
CA VAL A 628 15.47 7.88 -14.32
C VAL A 628 16.10 9.24 -14.03
N GLY A 629 15.48 10.29 -14.57
CA GLY A 629 15.97 11.67 -14.45
C GLY A 629 15.41 12.42 -13.26
N LYS A 630 16.00 13.60 -12.95
CA LYS A 630 15.55 14.50 -11.86
C LYS A 630 14.06 14.88 -11.98
N PHE A 631 13.49 14.82 -13.16
CA PHE A 631 12.15 15.32 -13.49
C PHE A 631 11.17 14.20 -13.86
N GLY A 632 11.59 12.97 -13.75
CA GLY A 632 10.82 11.77 -14.08
C GLY A 632 11.57 10.85 -15.04
N PRO A 633 10.98 9.70 -15.34
CA PRO A 633 11.53 8.76 -16.30
C PRO A 633 11.37 9.26 -17.75
N TYR A 634 12.37 9.03 -18.58
CA TYR A 634 12.33 9.30 -20.01
C TYR A 634 13.09 8.23 -20.81
N LEU A 635 12.66 8.01 -22.04
CA LEU A 635 13.36 7.16 -22.98
C LEU A 635 14.47 7.96 -23.66
N GLU A 636 15.59 7.29 -23.92
CA GLU A 636 16.70 7.82 -24.71
C GLU A 636 17.08 6.74 -25.73
N ALA A 637 16.97 7.07 -27.02
CA ALA A 637 17.49 6.25 -28.09
C ALA A 637 18.83 6.83 -28.59
N GLU A 638 19.78 5.96 -28.91
CA GLU A 638 21.04 6.38 -29.47
C GLU A 638 20.83 7.10 -30.82
N GLY A 639 21.60 8.15 -31.05
CA GLY A 639 21.62 8.84 -32.35
C GLY A 639 22.02 7.91 -33.45
N THR A 640 21.41 8.04 -34.63
CA THR A 640 21.80 7.31 -35.83
C THR A 640 22.93 8.05 -36.53
N LEU A 641 23.80 7.32 -37.17
CA LEU A 641 24.83 7.91 -38.03
C LEU A 641 24.12 8.52 -39.26
N ASP A 642 24.23 9.81 -39.41
CA ASP A 642 23.76 10.45 -40.64
C ASP A 642 24.64 10.00 -41.82
N THR A 643 24.03 9.31 -42.79
CA THR A 643 24.73 8.73 -43.95
C THR A 643 25.27 9.78 -44.95
N GLU A 644 24.78 11.03 -44.88
CA GLU A 644 25.23 12.11 -45.77
C GLU A 644 26.38 12.93 -45.14
N THR A 645 26.32 13.14 -43.84
CA THR A 645 27.30 14.00 -43.10
C THR A 645 28.35 13.17 -42.36
N GLY A 646 28.09 11.89 -42.07
CA GLY A 646 28.96 11.03 -41.27
C GLY A 646 28.98 11.40 -39.78
N GLU A 647 28.10 12.29 -39.32
CA GLU A 647 27.98 12.68 -37.92
C GLU A 647 26.89 11.88 -37.21
N LEU A 648 27.08 11.62 -35.92
CA LEU A 648 26.03 11.03 -35.05
C LEU A 648 24.97 12.09 -34.78
N THR A 649 23.71 11.79 -35.11
CA THR A 649 22.58 12.63 -34.75
C THR A 649 22.43 12.69 -33.20
N GLU A 650 21.83 13.76 -32.68
CA GLU A 650 21.58 13.82 -31.27
C GLU A 650 20.64 12.68 -30.80
N PRO A 651 20.85 12.17 -29.58
CA PRO A 651 19.95 11.15 -29.02
C PRO A 651 18.50 11.63 -28.94
N ILE A 652 17.59 10.80 -29.43
CA ILE A 652 16.17 11.06 -29.39
C ILE A 652 15.66 10.78 -27.98
N ARG A 653 14.84 11.68 -27.42
CA ARG A 653 14.28 11.55 -26.08
C ARG A 653 12.78 11.71 -26.09
N ALA A 654 12.10 10.88 -25.27
CA ALA A 654 10.66 10.95 -25.06
C ALA A 654 10.32 10.74 -23.58
N ASN A 655 9.35 11.49 -23.06
CA ASN A 655 8.86 11.26 -21.69
C ASN A 655 8.08 9.95 -21.61
N VAL A 656 8.17 9.28 -20.47
CA VAL A 656 7.32 8.12 -20.18
C VAL A 656 6.13 8.58 -19.35
N PRO A 657 4.89 8.30 -19.79
CA PRO A 657 3.69 8.65 -19.06
C PRO A 657 3.70 8.09 -17.62
N ALA A 658 3.25 8.89 -16.67
CA ALA A 658 3.29 8.52 -15.24
C ALA A 658 2.32 7.37 -14.88
N ASP A 659 1.30 7.15 -15.69
CA ASP A 659 0.29 6.10 -15.54
C ASP A 659 0.65 4.80 -16.27
N LEU A 660 1.69 4.80 -17.11
CA LEU A 660 2.19 3.60 -17.80
C LEU A 660 2.97 2.74 -16.80
N ALA A 661 2.51 1.49 -16.60
CA ALA A 661 3.23 0.54 -15.75
C ALA A 661 4.51 0.03 -16.45
N PRO A 662 5.53 -0.41 -15.69
CA PRO A 662 6.79 -0.82 -16.29
C PRO A 662 6.68 -1.98 -17.32
N ASP A 663 5.82 -2.97 -17.08
CA ASP A 663 5.57 -4.08 -18.00
C ASP A 663 4.73 -3.68 -19.24
N GLU A 664 4.03 -2.54 -19.16
CA GLU A 664 3.30 -1.96 -20.30
C GLU A 664 4.25 -1.20 -21.26
N LEU A 665 5.47 -0.87 -20.82
CA LEU A 665 6.50 -0.24 -21.64
C LEU A 665 7.25 -1.28 -22.46
N THR A 666 6.54 -1.87 -23.41
CA THR A 666 7.13 -2.79 -24.39
C THR A 666 8.04 -2.07 -25.39
N GLU A 667 8.86 -2.80 -26.14
CA GLU A 667 9.66 -2.22 -27.24
C GLU A 667 8.80 -1.44 -28.23
N ALA A 668 7.65 -1.99 -28.63
CA ALA A 668 6.72 -1.32 -29.54
C ALA A 668 6.22 0.00 -28.96
N LYS A 669 5.85 0.02 -27.68
CA LYS A 669 5.41 1.24 -27.00
C LYS A 669 6.53 2.25 -26.81
N ALA A 670 7.74 1.80 -26.54
CA ALA A 670 8.90 2.66 -26.43
C ALA A 670 9.23 3.34 -27.78
N ARG A 671 9.18 2.60 -28.88
CA ARG A 671 9.37 3.15 -30.23
C ARG A 671 8.27 4.14 -30.62
N GLU A 672 7.01 3.83 -30.30
CA GLU A 672 5.88 4.76 -30.50
C GLU A 672 6.12 6.09 -29.76
N LEU A 673 6.49 6.03 -28.47
CA LEU A 673 6.78 7.24 -27.68
C LEU A 673 7.96 8.04 -28.23
N LEU A 674 9.01 7.37 -28.69
CA LEU A 674 10.16 8.02 -29.31
C LEU A 674 9.80 8.68 -30.64
N GLU A 675 8.97 8.07 -31.48
CA GLU A 675 8.50 8.69 -32.73
C GLU A 675 7.63 9.95 -32.43
N GLN A 676 6.76 9.85 -31.41
CA GLN A 676 6.01 11.04 -30.94
C GLN A 676 6.97 12.13 -30.43
N GLY A 677 8.07 11.77 -29.79
CA GLY A 677 9.10 12.69 -29.30
C GLY A 677 9.95 13.34 -30.40
N LYS A 678 10.05 12.73 -31.59
CA LYS A 678 10.75 13.29 -32.79
C LYS A 678 9.97 14.42 -33.44
N SER A 679 8.66 14.46 -33.22
CA SER A 679 7.80 15.49 -33.80
C SER A 679 8.22 16.86 -33.28
N ASP A 680 8.58 17.77 -34.18
CA ASP A 680 8.87 19.19 -33.85
C ASP A 680 7.69 19.93 -33.22
N GLY A 681 6.67 19.18 -32.88
CA GLY A 681 5.41 19.63 -32.34
C GLY A 681 4.38 19.85 -33.43
N ARG A 682 3.11 19.78 -33.04
CA ARG A 682 2.00 20.08 -33.94
C ARG A 682 1.93 21.59 -34.16
N VAL A 683 2.13 22.01 -35.38
CA VAL A 683 1.97 23.41 -35.79
C VAL A 683 0.51 23.84 -35.63
N LEU A 684 0.26 24.85 -34.82
CA LEU A 684 -1.08 25.37 -34.58
C LEU A 684 -1.41 26.56 -35.51
N GLY A 685 -0.38 27.33 -35.88
CA GLY A 685 -0.49 28.50 -36.73
C GLY A 685 0.57 29.53 -36.40
N VAL A 686 0.36 30.79 -36.82
CA VAL A 686 1.24 31.94 -36.59
C VAL A 686 0.56 32.90 -35.62
N ASP A 687 1.28 33.37 -34.61
CA ASP A 687 0.79 34.43 -33.73
C ASP A 687 0.69 35.76 -34.50
N PRO A 688 -0.50 36.34 -34.59
CA PRO A 688 -0.71 37.57 -35.34
C PRO A 688 0.04 38.79 -34.76
N VAL A 689 0.52 38.70 -33.51
CA VAL A 689 1.23 39.79 -32.83
C VAL A 689 2.75 39.68 -33.00
N SER A 690 3.31 38.52 -32.75
CA SER A 690 4.77 38.32 -32.85
C SER A 690 5.24 37.89 -34.25
N GLY A 691 4.34 37.31 -35.07
CA GLY A 691 4.70 36.74 -36.36
C GLY A 691 5.37 35.38 -36.24
N ASN A 692 5.58 34.87 -35.01
CA ASN A 692 6.23 33.59 -34.79
C ASN A 692 5.25 32.43 -34.92
N GLN A 693 5.76 31.30 -35.38
CA GLN A 693 4.98 30.07 -35.42
C GLN A 693 4.72 29.52 -34.02
N ILE A 694 3.49 29.09 -33.72
CA ILE A 694 3.09 28.47 -32.47
C ILE A 694 2.97 26.98 -32.70
N VAL A 695 3.62 26.20 -31.82
CA VAL A 695 3.60 24.73 -31.85
C VAL A 695 3.16 24.19 -30.51
N ALA A 696 2.43 23.07 -30.53
CA ALA A 696 2.08 22.28 -29.35
C ALA A 696 3.05 21.10 -29.26
N ARG A 697 3.69 20.94 -28.10
CA ARG A 697 4.71 19.89 -27.83
C ARG A 697 4.43 19.20 -26.53
N ASP A 698 4.85 17.94 -26.43
CA ASP A 698 4.98 17.31 -25.13
C ASP A 698 6.32 17.69 -24.50
N GLY A 699 6.30 18.11 -23.27
CA GLY A 699 7.46 18.61 -22.56
C GLY A 699 7.64 17.97 -21.21
N ARG A 700 8.82 18.15 -20.65
CA ARG A 700 9.27 17.66 -19.35
C ARG A 700 8.32 17.93 -18.17
N TYR A 701 7.42 18.89 -18.30
CA TYR A 701 6.40 19.26 -17.30
C TYR A 701 4.98 18.95 -17.76
N GLY A 702 4.83 18.15 -18.80
CA GLY A 702 3.59 17.85 -19.48
C GLY A 702 3.42 18.68 -20.77
N PRO A 703 2.31 18.46 -21.49
CA PRO A 703 2.07 19.11 -22.76
C PRO A 703 2.01 20.65 -22.61
N TYR A 704 2.62 21.35 -23.57
CA TYR A 704 2.72 22.81 -23.59
C TYR A 704 2.68 23.36 -25.00
N VAL A 705 2.38 24.65 -25.12
CA VAL A 705 2.50 25.40 -26.36
C VAL A 705 3.67 26.38 -26.27
N THR A 706 4.37 26.60 -27.39
CA THR A 706 5.54 27.47 -27.45
C THR A 706 5.65 28.18 -28.78
N GLU A 707 6.29 29.35 -28.76
CA GLU A 707 6.76 30.00 -29.97
C GLU A 707 8.00 29.30 -30.51
N VAL A 708 8.08 29.22 -31.84
CA VAL A 708 9.31 28.86 -32.55
C VAL A 708 10.00 30.18 -32.91
N ILE A 709 11.16 30.39 -32.31
CA ILE A 709 12.00 31.55 -32.60
C ILE A 709 13.15 31.08 -33.50
N GLU A 710 13.32 31.72 -34.63
CA GLU A 710 14.46 31.42 -35.50
C GLU A 710 15.76 31.78 -34.78
N GLU A 711 16.70 30.86 -34.78
CA GLU A 711 18.04 31.12 -34.25
C GLU A 711 18.79 32.05 -35.13
N MET A 712 19.54 32.95 -34.54
CA MET A 712 20.41 33.88 -35.29
C MET A 712 21.47 33.08 -36.05
N THR A 713 21.63 33.35 -37.35
CA THR A 713 22.69 32.75 -38.11
C THR A 713 24.08 33.13 -37.61
N GLU A 714 25.11 32.36 -37.92
CA GLU A 714 26.49 32.71 -37.52
C GLU A 714 26.91 34.07 -38.03
N GLU A 715 26.47 34.48 -39.23
CA GLU A 715 26.70 35.79 -39.80
C GLU A 715 26.07 36.89 -38.98
N GLN A 716 24.84 36.70 -38.53
CA GLN A 716 24.13 37.63 -37.64
C GLN A 716 24.78 37.71 -36.25
N ILE A 717 25.22 36.63 -35.71
CA ILE A 717 25.98 36.59 -34.45
C ILE A 717 27.31 37.31 -34.58
N GLN A 718 28.01 37.11 -35.68
CA GLN A 718 29.27 37.78 -35.96
C GLN A 718 29.07 39.29 -36.13
N ALA A 719 28.08 39.72 -36.93
CA ALA A 719 27.73 41.10 -37.07
C ALA A 719 27.37 41.77 -35.70
N TYR A 720 26.65 41.07 -34.85
CA TYR A 720 26.36 41.56 -33.51
C TYR A 720 27.61 41.70 -32.62
N LEU A 721 28.55 40.75 -32.73
CA LEU A 721 29.82 40.82 -32.02
C LEU A 721 30.70 41.97 -32.56
N ASP A 722 30.70 42.20 -33.85
CA ASP A 722 31.51 43.26 -34.47
C ASP A 722 30.98 44.68 -34.10
N ALA A 723 29.67 44.82 -33.95
CA ALA A 723 29.02 46.05 -33.53
C ALA A 723 29.26 46.39 -32.05
N GLN A 724 29.72 45.48 -31.21
CA GLN A 724 29.99 45.74 -29.78
C GLN A 724 31.29 46.53 -29.61
N PRO A 725 31.31 47.59 -28.77
CA PRO A 725 32.53 48.29 -28.42
C PRO A 725 33.49 47.35 -27.67
N THR A 726 34.80 47.47 -27.94
CA THR A 726 35.83 46.70 -27.26
C THR A 726 36.05 47.28 -25.85
N GLU A 727 35.61 46.53 -24.84
CA GLU A 727 35.92 46.86 -23.44
C GLU A 727 37.26 46.24 -23.03
N TYR A 728 37.98 46.94 -22.13
CA TYR A 728 39.24 46.44 -21.62
C TYR A 728 39.21 46.12 -20.11
N TYR A 729 39.99 45.11 -19.70
CA TYR A 729 40.25 44.88 -18.29
C TYR A 729 41.20 45.96 -17.72
N LYS A 730 41.25 46.12 -16.41
CA LYS A 730 42.17 47.06 -15.72
C LYS A 730 43.62 46.84 -16.05
N ASN A 731 44.00 45.67 -16.59
CA ASN A 731 45.35 45.31 -17.05
C ASN A 731 45.60 45.60 -18.55
N GLY A 732 44.73 46.31 -19.21
CA GLY A 732 44.85 46.71 -20.62
C GLY A 732 44.53 45.64 -21.65
N LYS A 733 44.09 44.40 -21.26
CA LYS A 733 43.69 43.37 -22.20
C LYS A 733 42.23 43.51 -22.59
N PRO A 734 41.88 43.26 -23.85
CA PRO A 734 40.50 43.37 -24.30
C PRO A 734 39.63 42.27 -23.64
N LYS A 735 38.44 42.63 -23.20
CA LYS A 735 37.48 41.66 -22.73
C LYS A 735 36.85 40.92 -23.92
N PRO A 736 36.55 39.59 -23.78
CA PRO A 736 35.85 38.88 -24.82
C PRO A 736 34.46 39.50 -25.02
N LYS A 737 34.10 39.77 -26.29
CA LYS A 737 32.76 40.27 -26.66
C LYS A 737 31.72 39.19 -26.29
N LYS A 738 30.58 39.60 -25.77
CA LYS A 738 29.52 38.71 -25.34
C LYS A 738 28.61 38.37 -26.51
N LYS A 739 28.42 37.08 -26.80
CA LYS A 739 27.42 36.61 -27.76
C LYS A 739 26.02 37.12 -27.37
N PRO A 740 25.12 37.37 -28.32
CA PRO A 740 23.74 37.72 -28.00
C PRO A 740 23.12 36.62 -27.19
N LYS A 741 22.32 36.97 -26.20
CA LYS A 741 21.54 35.96 -25.48
C LYS A 741 20.44 35.46 -26.39
N PRO A 742 20.25 34.12 -26.53
CA PRO A 742 19.11 33.60 -27.28
C PRO A 742 17.81 34.19 -26.78
N ALA A 743 16.93 34.59 -27.68
CA ALA A 743 15.59 35.00 -27.31
C ALA A 743 14.87 33.84 -26.61
N LYS A 744 14.17 34.14 -25.53
CA LYS A 744 13.39 33.08 -24.83
C LYS A 744 12.01 33.02 -25.47
N PRO A 745 11.59 31.86 -26.00
CA PRO A 745 10.23 31.72 -26.52
C PRO A 745 9.21 31.84 -25.39
N ARG A 746 8.08 32.47 -25.69
CA ARG A 746 6.91 32.39 -24.81
C ARG A 746 6.41 30.96 -24.80
N THR A 747 6.13 30.44 -23.60
CA THR A 747 5.66 29.07 -23.41
C THR A 747 4.53 29.04 -22.40
N ALA A 748 3.54 28.13 -22.58
CA ALA A 748 2.47 27.93 -21.62
C ALA A 748 2.10 26.44 -21.55
N SER A 749 1.94 25.90 -20.35
CA SER A 749 1.46 24.52 -20.18
C SER A 749 -0.02 24.42 -20.54
N LEU A 750 -0.42 23.32 -21.15
CA LEU A 750 -1.83 23.00 -21.38
C LEU A 750 -2.53 22.76 -20.02
N PHE A 751 -3.81 23.10 -19.97
CA PHE A 751 -4.65 22.74 -18.85
C PHE A 751 -4.92 21.23 -18.84
N LYS A 752 -5.31 20.69 -17.70
CA LYS A 752 -5.64 19.25 -17.57
C LYS A 752 -6.83 18.81 -18.42
N SER A 753 -7.70 19.76 -18.72
CA SER A 753 -8.87 19.57 -19.60
C SER A 753 -8.53 19.62 -21.09
N MET A 754 -7.30 19.97 -21.47
CA MET A 754 -6.87 20.14 -22.87
C MET A 754 -5.97 18.97 -23.30
N ASP A 755 -6.14 18.56 -24.57
CA ASP A 755 -5.36 17.51 -25.18
C ASP A 755 -4.44 18.06 -26.26
N LEU A 756 -3.20 17.52 -26.32
CA LEU A 756 -2.17 17.93 -27.30
C LEU A 756 -2.63 17.78 -28.76
N ALA A 757 -3.44 16.75 -29.02
CA ALA A 757 -3.93 16.48 -30.36
C ALA A 757 -5.03 17.45 -30.83
N THR A 758 -5.77 18.06 -29.87
CA THR A 758 -6.97 18.86 -30.19
C THR A 758 -6.83 20.35 -29.89
N VAL A 759 -5.80 20.79 -29.13
CA VAL A 759 -5.60 22.20 -28.79
C VAL A 759 -5.53 23.10 -30.05
N THR A 760 -6.24 24.21 -30.05
CA THR A 760 -6.29 25.17 -31.17
C THR A 760 -5.30 26.31 -31.01
N LEU A 761 -5.01 27.04 -32.09
CA LEU A 761 -4.18 28.25 -32.04
C LEU A 761 -4.78 29.29 -31.07
N GLU A 762 -6.09 29.47 -31.09
CA GLU A 762 -6.77 30.43 -30.22
C GLU A 762 -6.57 30.11 -28.75
N GLN A 763 -6.76 28.83 -28.40
CA GLN A 763 -6.51 28.35 -27.04
C GLN A 763 -5.04 28.51 -26.64
N ALA A 764 -4.10 28.23 -27.54
CA ALA A 764 -2.67 28.40 -27.31
C ALA A 764 -2.31 29.85 -27.00
N LEU A 765 -2.83 30.77 -27.77
CA LEU A 765 -2.59 32.23 -27.57
C LEU A 765 -3.22 32.72 -26.25
N GLN A 766 -4.40 32.19 -25.88
CA GLN A 766 -5.01 32.47 -24.58
C GLN A 766 -4.12 31.99 -23.44
N LEU A 767 -3.62 30.71 -23.50
CA LEU A 767 -2.69 30.22 -22.52
C LEU A 767 -1.40 31.02 -22.41
N MET A 768 -0.85 31.45 -23.53
CA MET A 768 0.38 32.25 -23.61
C MET A 768 0.22 33.69 -23.14
N SER A 769 -1.03 34.15 -22.97
CA SER A 769 -1.33 35.48 -22.39
C SER A 769 -1.22 35.52 -20.87
N LEU A 770 -1.06 34.33 -20.22
CA LEU A 770 -0.92 34.21 -18.76
C LEU A 770 0.51 34.58 -18.30
N PRO A 771 0.68 35.21 -17.13
CA PRO A 771 -0.36 35.65 -16.18
C PRO A 771 -1.16 36.85 -16.71
N ARG A 772 -2.50 36.79 -16.63
CA ARG A 772 -3.37 37.89 -17.03
C ARG A 772 -3.51 38.89 -15.88
N VAL A 773 -3.22 40.15 -16.14
CA VAL A 773 -3.43 41.25 -15.19
C VAL A 773 -4.91 41.64 -15.20
N LEU A 774 -5.54 41.59 -14.02
CA LEU A 774 -6.93 41.99 -13.84
C LEU A 774 -7.09 43.48 -13.56
N GLY A 775 -6.10 44.08 -12.91
CA GLY A 775 -6.06 45.47 -12.48
C GLY A 775 -5.32 45.62 -11.14
N THR A 776 -5.55 46.73 -10.47
CA THR A 776 -4.98 47.04 -9.15
C THR A 776 -6.08 47.17 -8.10
N ASP A 777 -5.74 46.89 -6.84
CA ASP A 777 -6.61 47.18 -5.72
C ASP A 777 -6.57 48.67 -5.32
N ALA A 778 -7.31 49.05 -4.28
CA ALA A 778 -7.36 50.40 -3.74
C ALA A 778 -6.00 50.95 -3.23
N GLU A 779 -5.06 50.03 -2.96
CA GLU A 779 -3.69 50.32 -2.48
C GLU A 779 -2.67 50.35 -3.62
N GLY A 780 -3.12 50.21 -4.88
CA GLY A 780 -2.27 50.17 -6.07
C GLY A 780 -1.51 48.86 -6.29
N VAL A 781 -1.85 47.77 -5.57
CA VAL A 781 -1.21 46.47 -5.72
C VAL A 781 -1.85 45.70 -6.89
N GLU A 782 -1.04 45.26 -7.83
CA GLU A 782 -1.48 44.52 -9.00
C GLU A 782 -2.06 43.12 -8.60
N ILE A 783 -3.19 42.79 -9.22
CA ILE A 783 -3.85 41.50 -9.10
C ILE A 783 -3.75 40.76 -10.43
N THR A 784 -3.14 39.60 -10.41
CA THR A 784 -3.01 38.72 -11.58
C THR A 784 -3.72 37.38 -11.37
N VAL A 785 -4.18 36.78 -12.48
CA VAL A 785 -4.69 35.41 -12.50
C VAL A 785 -3.76 34.53 -13.33
N GLN A 786 -3.50 33.34 -12.84
CA GLN A 786 -2.58 32.37 -13.49
C GLN A 786 -2.85 30.94 -13.07
N ASN A 787 -2.33 29.98 -13.83
CA ASN A 787 -2.36 28.58 -13.46
C ASN A 787 -1.06 28.16 -12.78
N GLY A 788 -1.13 27.34 -11.74
CA GLY A 788 0.02 26.86 -10.99
C GLY A 788 -0.05 25.37 -10.70
N ARG A 789 1.00 24.83 -10.06
CA ARG A 789 1.12 23.42 -9.72
C ARG A 789 -0.11 22.83 -8.96
N PHE A 790 -0.83 23.68 -8.23
CA PHE A 790 -1.99 23.31 -7.43
C PHE A 790 -3.32 23.75 -8.04
N GLY A 791 -3.31 24.15 -9.31
CA GLY A 791 -4.46 24.65 -10.05
C GLY A 791 -4.49 26.17 -10.20
N PRO A 792 -5.61 26.71 -10.73
CA PRO A 792 -5.76 28.12 -11.02
C PRO A 792 -5.85 28.97 -9.74
N TYR A 793 -5.21 30.15 -9.79
CA TYR A 793 -5.18 31.05 -8.64
C TYR A 793 -4.99 32.53 -9.01
N LEU A 794 -5.48 33.39 -8.13
CA LEU A 794 -5.20 34.80 -8.11
C LEU A 794 -3.95 35.10 -7.28
N LYS A 795 -3.16 36.08 -7.71
CA LYS A 795 -1.99 36.56 -6.98
C LYS A 795 -2.07 38.06 -6.79
N LYS A 796 -1.91 38.49 -5.53
CA LYS A 796 -1.79 39.90 -5.12
C LYS A 796 -0.57 40.03 -4.20
N GLY A 797 0.54 40.57 -4.72
CA GLY A 797 1.80 40.56 -3.99
C GLY A 797 2.24 39.18 -3.56
N THR A 798 2.26 38.90 -2.23
CA THR A 798 2.59 37.59 -1.63
C THR A 798 1.35 36.74 -1.31
N ASP A 799 0.13 37.34 -1.41
CA ASP A 799 -1.11 36.56 -1.14
C ASP A 799 -1.61 35.89 -2.41
N SER A 800 -1.83 34.59 -2.33
CA SER A 800 -2.40 33.78 -3.41
C SER A 800 -3.72 33.15 -2.96
N ARG A 801 -4.72 33.15 -3.84
CA ARG A 801 -6.07 32.63 -3.63
C ARG A 801 -6.46 31.72 -4.77
N SER A 802 -6.83 30.46 -4.48
CA SER A 802 -7.33 29.54 -5.50
C SER A 802 -8.68 30.01 -6.03
N ILE A 803 -8.92 29.79 -7.32
CA ILE A 803 -10.22 29.97 -7.99
C ILE A 803 -10.80 28.60 -8.37
N GLY A 804 -12.09 28.57 -8.76
CA GLY A 804 -12.86 27.33 -8.82
C GLY A 804 -12.49 26.38 -9.96
N SER A 805 -12.21 26.91 -11.14
CA SER A 805 -11.91 26.11 -12.34
C SER A 805 -10.87 26.77 -13.25
N GLU A 806 -10.30 25.96 -14.17
CA GLU A 806 -9.35 26.46 -15.18
C GLU A 806 -10.03 27.44 -16.14
N ASP A 807 -11.31 27.28 -16.44
CA ASP A 807 -12.07 28.16 -17.32
C ASP A 807 -12.28 29.58 -16.73
N GLU A 808 -12.34 29.67 -15.39
CA GLU A 808 -12.47 30.96 -14.70
C GLU A 808 -11.23 31.86 -14.88
N ILE A 809 -10.05 31.31 -15.23
CA ILE A 809 -8.83 32.09 -15.45
C ILE A 809 -9.07 33.18 -16.51
N PHE A 810 -9.83 32.86 -17.55
CA PHE A 810 -10.07 33.79 -18.67
C PHE A 810 -11.29 34.69 -18.48
N THR A 811 -12.21 34.32 -17.61
CA THR A 811 -13.49 34.98 -17.40
C THR A 811 -13.56 35.84 -16.14
N ILE A 812 -12.74 35.53 -15.11
CA ILE A 812 -12.77 36.26 -13.84
C ILE A 812 -12.46 37.77 -14.03
N THR A 813 -13.26 38.64 -13.41
CA THR A 813 -13.11 40.08 -13.43
C THR A 813 -12.34 40.59 -12.19
N LEU A 814 -11.89 41.85 -12.25
CA LEU A 814 -11.24 42.51 -11.11
C LEU A 814 -12.18 42.58 -9.89
N GLU A 815 -13.46 42.84 -10.10
CA GLU A 815 -14.47 42.93 -9.02
C GLU A 815 -14.61 41.61 -8.30
N GLN A 816 -14.74 40.53 -9.05
CA GLN A 816 -14.79 39.17 -8.48
C GLN A 816 -13.50 38.78 -7.75
N ALA A 817 -12.35 39.16 -8.27
CA ALA A 817 -11.08 38.94 -7.61
C ALA A 817 -10.96 39.74 -6.29
N LEU A 818 -11.42 40.97 -6.25
CA LEU A 818 -11.47 41.82 -5.04
C LEU A 818 -12.45 41.23 -4.01
N GLU A 819 -13.57 40.68 -4.45
CA GLU A 819 -14.52 39.95 -3.57
C GLU A 819 -13.86 38.73 -2.91
N ILE A 820 -13.12 37.94 -3.69
CA ILE A 820 -12.35 36.80 -3.16
C ILE A 820 -11.30 37.23 -2.12
N TYR A 821 -10.62 38.39 -2.36
CA TYR A 821 -9.64 38.95 -1.41
C TYR A 821 -10.28 39.57 -0.18
N SER A 822 -11.53 39.99 -0.22
CA SER A 822 -12.27 40.51 0.95
C SER A 822 -12.61 39.42 1.98
N GLN A 823 -12.64 38.15 1.54
CA GLN A 823 -12.92 37.03 2.42
C GLN A 823 -11.67 36.57 3.20
N PRO A 824 -11.80 36.09 4.43
CA PRO A 824 -10.67 35.54 5.20
C PRO A 824 -10.01 34.39 4.45
N LYS A 825 -8.67 34.36 4.43
CA LYS A 825 -7.90 33.25 3.80
C LYS A 825 -8.22 31.91 4.44
N GLN A 826 -8.88 31.03 3.70
CA GLN A 826 -9.13 29.66 4.17
C GLN A 826 -7.84 28.86 4.12
N ARG A 827 -7.31 28.46 5.28
CA ARG A 827 -6.17 27.52 5.36
C ARG A 827 -6.72 26.08 5.27
N GLY A 828 -6.48 25.42 4.13
CA GLY A 828 -6.52 23.96 4.00
C GLY A 828 -7.92 23.33 3.89
N ARG A 829 -8.69 23.65 2.83
CA ARG A 829 -9.68 22.75 2.21
C ARG A 829 -9.67 22.98 0.70
N ALA A 830 -9.59 21.88 -0.06
CA ALA A 830 -9.83 21.93 -1.50
C ALA A 830 -11.19 22.59 -1.79
N ALA A 831 -11.28 23.42 -2.82
CA ALA A 831 -12.53 24.02 -3.27
C ALA A 831 -13.61 22.96 -3.42
N ALA A 832 -14.83 23.26 -2.98
CA ALA A 832 -15.96 22.35 -3.16
C ALA A 832 -16.18 22.13 -4.65
N LYS A 833 -16.14 20.87 -5.09
CA LYS A 833 -16.51 20.50 -6.46
C LYS A 833 -17.90 21.03 -6.78
N PRO A 834 -18.17 21.49 -8.02
CA PRO A 834 -19.51 21.86 -8.42
C PRO A 834 -20.50 20.71 -8.17
N PRO A 835 -21.78 20.99 -7.91
CA PRO A 835 -22.76 19.92 -7.70
C PRO A 835 -22.89 19.08 -8.97
N LEU A 836 -23.06 17.77 -8.80
CA LEU A 836 -23.27 16.81 -9.89
C LEU A 836 -24.64 17.03 -10.56
N ALA A 837 -25.63 17.52 -9.82
CA ALA A 837 -26.95 17.90 -10.31
C ALA A 837 -27.61 18.92 -9.37
N GLU A 838 -28.47 19.81 -9.92
CA GLU A 838 -29.39 20.67 -9.16
C GLU A 838 -30.81 20.14 -9.38
N LEU A 839 -31.50 19.79 -8.30
CA LEU A 839 -32.81 19.11 -8.34
C LEU A 839 -34.00 19.97 -7.89
N GLY A 840 -33.82 21.31 -7.85
CA GLY A 840 -34.88 22.22 -7.43
C GLY A 840 -34.74 22.70 -5.99
N VAL A 841 -35.86 23.12 -5.37
CA VAL A 841 -35.90 23.68 -4.00
C VAL A 841 -36.67 22.75 -3.08
N ASP A 842 -36.11 22.48 -1.90
CA ASP A 842 -36.77 21.64 -0.90
C ASP A 842 -37.94 22.43 -0.23
N PRO A 843 -39.18 21.88 -0.23
CA PRO A 843 -40.34 22.60 0.30
C PRO A 843 -40.33 22.81 1.81
N VAL A 844 -39.43 22.13 2.56
CA VAL A 844 -39.34 22.22 4.01
C VAL A 844 -38.23 23.19 4.45
N SER A 845 -37.07 23.14 3.78
CA SER A 845 -35.94 23.99 4.14
C SER A 845 -35.86 25.29 3.29
N GLU A 846 -36.66 25.40 2.24
CA GLU A 846 -36.69 26.49 1.25
C GLU A 846 -35.33 26.76 0.60
N LYS A 847 -34.45 25.72 0.58
CA LYS A 847 -33.10 25.80 0.01
C LYS A 847 -32.98 24.88 -1.22
N LYS A 848 -32.04 25.24 -2.09
CA LYS A 848 -31.74 24.41 -3.28
C LYS A 848 -31.29 23.00 -2.87
N ILE A 849 -31.87 22.00 -3.48
CA ILE A 849 -31.44 20.61 -3.41
C ILE A 849 -30.38 20.39 -4.47
N VAL A 850 -29.18 19.97 -4.07
CA VAL A 850 -28.08 19.66 -4.96
C VAL A 850 -27.53 18.26 -4.68
N VAL A 851 -27.07 17.59 -5.72
CA VAL A 851 -26.30 16.34 -5.59
C VAL A 851 -24.82 16.68 -5.66
N LYS A 852 -24.06 16.25 -4.67
CA LYS A 852 -22.60 16.50 -4.59
C LYS A 852 -21.83 15.20 -4.53
N ASP A 853 -20.63 15.21 -5.09
CA ASP A 853 -19.67 14.09 -4.93
C ASP A 853 -19.06 14.14 -3.53
N GLY A 854 -19.24 13.06 -2.77
CA GLY A 854 -18.74 12.94 -1.40
C GLY A 854 -17.77 11.78 -1.23
N ARG A 855 -17.01 11.81 -0.13
CA ARG A 855 -16.04 10.74 0.22
C ARG A 855 -16.63 9.33 0.20
N PHE A 856 -17.94 9.21 0.33
CA PHE A 856 -18.67 7.93 0.40
C PHE A 856 -19.62 7.73 -0.81
N GLY A 857 -19.39 8.46 -1.90
CA GLY A 857 -20.22 8.48 -3.10
C GLY A 857 -21.15 9.70 -3.18
N PRO A 858 -21.93 9.82 -4.28
CA PRO A 858 -22.84 10.92 -4.47
C PRO A 858 -23.86 11.04 -3.33
N TYR A 859 -24.12 12.28 -2.89
CA TYR A 859 -25.12 12.55 -1.86
C TYR A 859 -25.98 13.77 -2.19
N ILE A 860 -27.25 13.70 -1.78
CA ILE A 860 -28.24 14.78 -1.92
C ILE A 860 -28.17 15.66 -0.68
N THR A 861 -28.18 16.98 -0.88
CA THR A 861 -28.20 17.93 0.22
C THR A 861 -29.02 19.19 -0.11
N ASP A 862 -29.73 19.69 0.89
CA ASP A 862 -30.35 21.02 0.92
C ASP A 862 -29.52 22.07 1.70
N GLY A 863 -28.25 21.72 2.03
CA GLY A 863 -27.36 22.52 2.87
C GLY A 863 -27.58 22.35 4.38
N ILE A 864 -28.66 21.66 4.82
CA ILE A 864 -28.99 21.35 6.22
C ILE A 864 -28.94 19.83 6.45
N THR A 865 -29.62 19.08 5.58
CA THR A 865 -29.75 17.62 5.63
C THR A 865 -28.95 17.01 4.50
N ASN A 866 -28.23 15.92 4.79
CA ASN A 866 -27.45 15.17 3.80
C ASN A 866 -27.88 13.72 3.81
N ILE A 867 -28.09 13.15 2.61
CA ILE A 867 -28.38 11.73 2.43
C ILE A 867 -27.61 11.19 1.21
N THR A 868 -26.95 10.04 1.35
CA THR A 868 -26.27 9.38 0.24
C THR A 868 -27.29 8.89 -0.77
N VAL A 869 -27.01 9.04 -2.06
CA VAL A 869 -27.86 8.47 -3.13
C VAL A 869 -27.91 6.96 -2.95
N PRO A 870 -29.13 6.35 -2.94
CA PRO A 870 -29.25 4.90 -2.82
C PRO A 870 -28.49 4.16 -3.93
N ARG A 871 -27.86 3.03 -3.61
CA ARG A 871 -27.03 2.26 -4.57
C ARG A 871 -27.80 1.77 -5.81
N ALA A 872 -29.11 1.68 -5.70
CA ALA A 872 -29.99 1.26 -6.81
C ALA A 872 -30.39 2.40 -7.74
N GLU A 873 -30.01 3.65 -7.45
CA GLU A 873 -30.39 4.85 -8.19
C GLU A 873 -29.12 5.57 -8.69
N SER A 874 -29.16 6.07 -9.94
CA SER A 874 -28.09 6.89 -10.52
C SER A 874 -28.39 8.38 -10.34
N VAL A 875 -27.35 9.23 -10.40
CA VAL A 875 -27.51 10.71 -10.28
C VAL A 875 -28.42 11.25 -11.38
N GLU A 876 -28.35 10.67 -12.59
CA GLU A 876 -29.14 11.07 -13.75
C GLU A 876 -30.63 10.66 -13.64
N SER A 877 -30.95 9.65 -12.83
CA SER A 877 -32.32 9.15 -12.63
C SER A 877 -33.06 9.84 -11.47
N LEU A 878 -32.37 10.71 -10.68
CA LEU A 878 -32.97 11.36 -9.54
C LEU A 878 -33.90 12.51 -9.96
N THR A 879 -35.16 12.39 -9.59
CA THR A 879 -36.13 13.49 -9.76
C THR A 879 -36.20 14.37 -8.53
N HIS A 880 -36.76 15.57 -8.68
CA HIS A 880 -37.00 16.51 -7.56
C HIS A 880 -37.83 15.87 -6.44
N GLU A 881 -38.94 15.24 -6.79
CA GLU A 881 -39.85 14.57 -5.83
C GLU A 881 -39.11 13.47 -5.04
N ARG A 882 -38.27 12.70 -5.72
CA ARG A 882 -37.51 11.64 -5.11
C ARG A 882 -36.45 12.18 -4.13
N ALA A 883 -35.78 13.27 -4.49
CA ALA A 883 -34.83 13.94 -3.63
C ALA A 883 -35.48 14.52 -2.38
N VAL A 884 -36.63 15.16 -2.52
CA VAL A 884 -37.44 15.70 -1.39
C VAL A 884 -37.86 14.56 -0.47
N GLN A 885 -38.35 13.44 -1.00
CA GLN A 885 -38.73 12.26 -0.20
C GLN A 885 -37.55 11.70 0.60
N LEU A 886 -36.39 11.53 -0.04
CA LEU A 886 -35.18 11.03 0.63
C LEU A 886 -34.70 11.96 1.75
N LEU A 887 -34.74 13.27 1.54
CA LEU A 887 -34.42 14.27 2.58
C LEU A 887 -35.44 14.24 3.72
N ALA A 888 -36.74 14.09 3.43
CA ALA A 888 -37.78 13.98 4.43
C ALA A 888 -37.64 12.71 5.29
N ASP A 889 -37.36 11.57 4.66
CA ASP A 889 -37.10 10.29 5.35
C ASP A 889 -35.86 10.39 6.27
N LYS A 890 -34.86 11.13 5.84
CA LYS A 890 -33.65 11.37 6.66
C LYS A 890 -33.94 12.26 7.87
N ARG A 891 -34.76 13.28 7.70
CA ARG A 891 -35.19 14.15 8.81
C ARG A 891 -36.04 13.40 9.83
N ALA A 892 -36.96 12.54 9.36
CA ALA A 892 -37.82 11.71 10.21
C ALA A 892 -37.02 10.75 11.11
N LYS A 893 -35.87 10.27 10.65
CA LYS A 893 -34.93 9.42 11.43
C LYS A 893 -34.15 10.16 12.50
N GLY A 894 -34.28 11.48 12.63
CA GLY A 894 -33.66 12.33 13.64
C GLY A 894 -32.14 12.55 13.49
N PRO A 895 -31.57 13.58 14.08
CA PRO A 895 -30.14 13.84 13.99
C PRO A 895 -29.34 12.83 14.80
N VAL A 896 -28.39 12.17 14.18
CA VAL A 896 -27.32 11.44 14.88
C VAL A 896 -26.57 12.45 15.75
N LYS A 897 -26.66 12.32 17.06
CA LYS A 897 -26.00 13.22 18.03
C LYS A 897 -24.49 13.27 17.77
N ARG A 898 -24.03 14.30 17.07
CA ARG A 898 -22.61 14.68 17.03
C ARG A 898 -22.26 15.34 18.36
N LYS A 899 -21.33 14.76 19.13
CA LYS A 899 -20.68 15.44 20.23
C LYS A 899 -19.86 16.61 19.67
N THR A 900 -20.36 17.83 19.88
CA THR A 900 -19.63 19.07 19.58
C THR A 900 -18.51 19.25 20.60
N ALA A 901 -17.28 19.36 20.12
CA ALA A 901 -16.16 19.82 20.92
C ALA A 901 -16.37 21.32 21.26
N ALA A 902 -16.37 21.64 22.53
CA ALA A 902 -16.56 23.00 23.04
C ALA A 902 -15.41 23.92 22.57
N LYS A 903 -15.77 25.02 21.91
CA LYS A 903 -14.89 26.16 21.66
C LYS A 903 -14.55 26.83 22.98
N LYS A 904 -13.29 26.79 23.40
CA LYS A 904 -12.77 27.71 24.45
C LYS A 904 -12.58 29.09 23.85
N THR A 905 -13.39 30.02 24.25
CA THR A 905 -13.19 31.45 24.09
C THR A 905 -12.07 31.91 25.02
N THR A 906 -10.97 32.38 24.46
CA THR A 906 -9.92 33.10 25.17
C THR A 906 -10.30 34.58 25.22
N THR A 907 -10.72 35.02 26.40
CA THR A 907 -10.80 36.44 26.74
C THR A 907 -9.40 36.97 27.07
N ALA A 908 -8.91 37.88 26.26
CA ALA A 908 -7.71 38.65 26.58
C ALA A 908 -8.05 39.63 27.74
N LYS A 909 -7.26 39.62 28.80
CA LYS A 909 -7.16 40.72 29.75
C LYS A 909 -5.78 41.35 29.59
N LYS A 910 -5.83 42.67 29.24
CA LYS A 910 -4.72 43.58 29.38
C LYS A 910 -4.47 43.82 30.86
N THR A 911 -3.31 43.76 31.32
CA THR A 911 -2.43 44.66 32.06
C THR A 911 -1.08 44.00 32.24
#